data_852d3c8d8e4b2262584e1614c5974587
#
_entry.id   852d3c8d8e4b2262584e1614c5974587
#
_cell.length_a   1.000
_cell.length_b   1.000
_cell.length_c   1.000
_cell.angle_alpha   90.00
_cell.angle_beta   90.00
_cell.angle_gamma   90.00
#
_symmetry.space_group_name_H-M   'P 1'
#
loop_
_entity.id
_entity.type
_entity.pdbx_description
1 polymer ?
#
loop_
_entity_poly.entity_id
_entity_poly.type
_entity_poly.pdbx_seq_one_letter_code
_entity_poly.pdbx_strand_id
1 'polypeptide(L)'
;MSRIVGLVVLFCLTNGLALAQDAVELPQQKEKKKQQKVVTREEERIAQAANLEIRGNQAFDDKTLRSQLKEQIATIAQFGLTTARGDDAAFFLELYYKKYGYANVKVSYALEGGNRLRLDIVEGPLVHLGRIIFVGARQLPEKKLLEYAVGPTQERFSKAQSPLPFVSTDIEEGADLVRRFYNSEGFINCAIDKPTYGYSRADFVDVRLDVHEGQQYFFGDINFVGPTIFGGEALRGQMLDLLGRPYTEARLDDIPRRLQSYYKTRGYFAVKVEAIGQPDLAHHGHVPVRVTIEPGAVYYFDGTTVSGTKQLHPSYLAKRFRKFRGRPYSPEALDKRFRELMRTSLFNILQIKPTPVDGNRLRLDISVEEAKPQEFGFSIGYGSFDGAIVGASYANRDPFGYGRPISTSVEYSGRGYKGEFTFEDPYLFDTDFAYKMRLSALTYDFDGYSKFELGGRFSLNRKITEHYEVGLVYSPRHVEITSATIDPALLGDTSYFVSSIGITQTLDLRKNPLVAPRGFVFDSTADLATSTIGSELDFIRATARVSYYLSFAPEPVALFGEEMEKSPLQKWFERSLLAFGARSGIVYPLETGGTGAVLAIPIDERFFSGGSTTVRSFDERELGPHDRSGNPVGGEFFTTLNVEYTFPLYGELLGAVFVDAGNLLPDARSPGLDDLRYGIGAGLRYNLPIGPIRLDYGVNPSPRADEAFGAFHFSFGFAF
;
A
#
# COMPACT_ATOMS: atom_id res chain seq x y z
N MET A 1 11.94 -31.29 26.25
CA MET A 1 12.12 -29.98 25.59
C MET A 1 11.07 -29.67 24.52
N SER A 2 10.41 -30.62 23.84
CA SER A 2 9.43 -30.34 22.75
C SER A 2 8.05 -29.80 23.19
N ARG A 3 7.68 -29.85 24.45
CA ARG A 3 6.37 -29.34 24.95
C ARG A 3 6.40 -27.89 25.44
N ILE A 4 7.58 -27.32 25.67
CA ILE A 4 7.74 -25.91 26.10
C ILE A 4 7.77 -24.96 24.90
N VAL A 5 8.29 -25.41 23.76
CA VAL A 5 8.36 -24.59 22.52
C VAL A 5 6.96 -24.38 21.93
N GLY A 6 6.07 -25.38 21.99
CA GLY A 6 4.69 -25.24 21.51
C GLY A 6 3.83 -24.27 22.33
N LEU A 7 4.11 -24.13 23.64
CA LEU A 7 3.34 -23.23 24.50
C LEU A 7 3.77 -21.77 24.37
N VAL A 8 5.03 -21.51 24.08
CA VAL A 8 5.56 -20.14 23.86
C VAL A 8 5.10 -19.58 22.51
N VAL A 9 5.05 -20.42 21.47
CA VAL A 9 4.55 -19.99 20.15
C VAL A 9 3.03 -19.70 20.18
N LEU A 10 2.25 -20.47 20.93
CA LEU A 10 0.80 -20.24 21.06
C LEU A 10 0.51 -19.01 21.93
N PHE A 11 1.32 -18.73 22.97
CA PHE A 11 1.18 -17.56 23.83
C PHE A 11 1.60 -16.26 23.13
N CYS A 12 2.59 -16.30 22.24
CA CYS A 12 2.97 -15.15 21.42
C CYS A 12 1.99 -14.84 20.30
N LEU A 13 1.34 -15.86 19.70
CA LEU A 13 0.33 -15.66 18.66
C LEU A 13 -1.00 -15.10 19.21
N THR A 14 -1.37 -15.48 20.44
CA THR A 14 -2.62 -14.98 21.06
C THR A 14 -2.47 -13.60 21.69
N ASN A 15 -1.29 -13.25 22.22
CA ASN A 15 -1.04 -11.94 22.82
C ASN A 15 -0.51 -10.90 21.81
N GLY A 16 0.13 -11.31 20.72
CA GLY A 16 0.57 -10.42 19.64
C GLY A 16 -0.60 -9.82 18.85
N LEU A 17 -1.70 -10.56 18.70
CA LEU A 17 -2.93 -10.02 18.06
C LEU A 17 -3.73 -9.10 18.99
N ALA A 18 -3.60 -9.23 20.30
CA ALA A 18 -4.27 -8.34 21.27
C ALA A 18 -3.51 -7.02 21.49
N LEU A 19 -2.19 -7.01 21.29
CA LEU A 19 -1.36 -5.80 21.47
C LEU A 19 -1.29 -4.91 20.22
N ALA A 20 -1.67 -5.42 19.04
CA ALA A 20 -1.73 -4.63 17.80
C ALA A 20 -3.02 -3.79 17.65
N GLN A 21 -4.00 -3.96 18.55
CA GLN A 21 -5.23 -3.15 18.56
C GLN A 21 -5.22 -1.98 19.56
N ASP A 22 -4.25 -1.92 20.45
CA ASP A 22 -4.04 -0.74 21.31
C ASP A 22 -3.11 0.26 20.60
N ALA A 23 -3.61 0.90 19.55
CA ALA A 23 -3.07 2.19 19.11
C ALA A 23 -3.14 3.11 20.32
N VAL A 24 -2.00 3.67 20.74
CA VAL A 24 -1.88 4.60 21.86
C VAL A 24 -2.83 5.77 21.65
N GLU A 25 -4.04 5.66 22.20
CA GLU A 25 -5.01 6.76 22.19
C GLU A 25 -4.45 7.90 23.05
N LEU A 26 -4.42 9.09 22.46
CA LEU A 26 -4.08 10.31 23.18
C LEU A 26 -4.91 10.43 24.45
N PRO A 27 -4.36 10.92 25.57
CA PRO A 27 -5.06 11.04 26.85
C PRO A 27 -6.43 11.73 26.73
N GLN A 28 -6.57 12.70 25.87
CA GLN A 28 -7.85 13.39 25.57
C GLN A 28 -8.89 12.52 24.86
N GLN A 29 -8.46 11.53 24.04
CA GLN A 29 -9.39 10.60 23.42
C GLN A 29 -9.85 9.52 24.41
N LYS A 30 -8.97 9.08 25.33
CA LYS A 30 -9.35 8.18 26.43
C LYS A 30 -10.33 8.84 27.41
N GLU A 31 -10.14 10.11 27.69
CA GLU A 31 -11.10 10.86 28.53
C GLU A 31 -12.43 11.07 27.82
N LYS A 32 -12.44 11.46 26.54
CA LYS A 32 -13.68 11.57 25.75
C LYS A 32 -14.40 10.23 25.63
N LYS A 33 -13.69 9.13 25.32
CA LYS A 33 -14.30 7.78 25.27
C LYS A 33 -14.77 7.32 26.66
N LYS A 34 -14.06 7.67 27.74
CA LYS A 34 -14.46 7.35 29.11
C LYS A 34 -15.68 8.16 29.54
N GLN A 35 -15.73 9.45 29.19
CA GLN A 35 -16.91 10.29 29.41
C GLN A 35 -18.09 9.81 28.56
N GLN A 36 -17.88 9.50 27.28
CA GLN A 36 -18.90 8.96 26.39
C GLN A 36 -19.41 7.59 26.87
N LYS A 37 -18.55 6.73 27.40
CA LYS A 37 -18.91 5.43 27.97
C LYS A 37 -19.62 5.54 29.34
N VAL A 38 -19.33 6.59 30.11
CA VAL A 38 -20.04 6.92 31.35
C VAL A 38 -21.41 7.49 31.05
N VAL A 39 -21.50 8.44 30.10
CA VAL A 39 -22.78 9.01 29.63
C VAL A 39 -23.66 7.89 29.06
N THR A 40 -23.11 6.98 28.22
CA THR A 40 -23.85 5.85 27.67
C THR A 40 -24.38 4.90 28.74
N ARG A 41 -23.61 4.62 29.80
CA ARG A 41 -24.07 3.80 30.93
C ARG A 41 -25.14 4.48 31.80
N GLU A 42 -25.05 5.78 31.94
CA GLU A 42 -26.04 6.56 32.71
C GLU A 42 -27.36 6.69 31.94
N GLU A 43 -27.29 6.90 30.63
CA GLU A 43 -28.43 6.86 29.72
C GLU A 43 -29.09 5.47 29.66
N GLU A 44 -28.30 4.38 29.65
CA GLU A 44 -28.82 3.02 29.77
C GLU A 44 -29.53 2.76 31.12
N ARG A 45 -29.01 3.31 32.23
CA ARG A 45 -29.67 3.25 33.53
C ARG A 45 -30.97 4.05 33.56
N ILE A 46 -30.98 5.23 32.95
CA ILE A 46 -32.19 6.07 32.83
C ILE A 46 -33.22 5.36 31.94
N ALA A 47 -32.79 4.76 30.84
CA ALA A 47 -33.65 3.98 29.95
C ALA A 47 -34.25 2.73 30.63
N GLN A 48 -33.49 2.09 31.53
CA GLN A 48 -33.99 0.95 32.34
C GLN A 48 -34.91 1.40 33.50
N ALA A 49 -34.70 2.60 34.02
CA ALA A 49 -35.49 3.13 35.12
C ALA A 49 -36.78 3.85 34.68
N ALA A 50 -36.92 4.16 33.40
CA ALA A 50 -38.16 4.75 32.90
C ALA A 50 -39.33 3.77 33.03
N ASN A 51 -40.47 4.24 33.50
CA ASN A 51 -41.72 3.48 33.57
C ASN A 51 -42.28 3.29 32.15
N LEU A 52 -41.54 2.54 31.33
CA LEU A 52 -41.92 2.18 29.97
C LEU A 52 -42.35 0.75 29.91
N GLU A 53 -43.53 0.46 29.44
CA GLU A 53 -44.05 -0.86 29.17
C GLU A 53 -44.26 -1.00 27.65
N ILE A 54 -43.68 -2.05 27.06
CA ILE A 54 -43.85 -2.36 25.62
C ILE A 54 -44.62 -3.70 25.54
N ARG A 55 -45.66 -3.71 24.73
CA ARG A 55 -46.53 -4.91 24.53
C ARG A 55 -46.68 -5.20 23.05
N GLY A 56 -46.83 -6.48 22.72
CA GLY A 56 -47.13 -6.94 21.36
C GLY A 56 -45.89 -7.11 20.47
N ASN A 57 -44.70 -6.88 21.01
CA ASN A 57 -43.42 -7.04 20.30
C ASN A 57 -43.03 -8.53 20.26
N GLN A 58 -43.14 -9.16 19.09
CA GLN A 58 -42.73 -10.54 18.83
C GLN A 58 -41.45 -10.63 18.00
N ALA A 59 -41.25 -9.70 17.05
CA ALA A 59 -40.14 -9.70 16.14
C ALA A 59 -38.84 -9.15 16.76
N PHE A 60 -38.95 -8.23 17.73
CA PHE A 60 -37.80 -7.63 18.41
C PHE A 60 -37.96 -7.74 19.93
N ASP A 61 -36.85 -7.99 20.61
CA ASP A 61 -36.83 -8.06 22.08
C ASP A 61 -36.98 -6.66 22.70
N ASP A 62 -37.51 -6.63 23.92
CA ASP A 62 -37.76 -5.41 24.69
C ASP A 62 -36.45 -4.57 24.88
N LYS A 63 -35.32 -5.22 25.05
CA LYS A 63 -34.01 -4.57 25.20
C LYS A 63 -33.62 -3.80 23.94
N THR A 64 -33.80 -4.39 22.77
CA THR A 64 -33.52 -3.77 21.47
C THR A 64 -34.44 -2.56 21.27
N LEU A 65 -35.74 -2.69 21.51
CA LEU A 65 -36.69 -1.58 21.34
C LEU A 65 -36.41 -0.42 22.30
N ARG A 66 -36.08 -0.69 23.55
CA ARG A 66 -35.66 0.34 24.51
C ARG A 66 -34.37 1.04 24.08
N SER A 67 -33.44 0.32 23.50
CA SER A 67 -32.21 0.89 22.97
C SER A 67 -32.50 1.86 21.81
N GLN A 68 -33.48 1.58 20.97
CA GLN A 68 -33.91 2.46 19.87
C GLN A 68 -34.62 3.72 20.37
N LEU A 69 -35.32 3.64 21.50
CA LEU A 69 -36.02 4.76 22.13
C LEU A 69 -35.16 5.54 23.12
N LYS A 70 -33.85 5.33 23.15
CA LYS A 70 -32.94 5.88 24.15
C LYS A 70 -33.05 7.41 24.28
N GLU A 71 -33.13 8.13 23.19
CA GLU A 71 -33.25 9.60 23.17
C GLU A 71 -34.62 10.05 23.66
N GLN A 72 -35.68 9.40 23.22
CA GLN A 72 -37.04 9.68 23.64
C GLN A 72 -37.23 9.44 25.13
N ILE A 73 -36.71 8.31 25.63
CA ILE A 73 -36.75 7.97 27.06
C ILE A 73 -35.95 8.98 27.89
N ALA A 74 -34.76 9.39 27.44
CA ALA A 74 -33.94 10.40 28.10
C ALA A 74 -34.68 11.76 28.16
N THR A 75 -35.34 12.15 27.08
CA THR A 75 -36.13 13.37 27.00
C THR A 75 -37.35 13.31 27.95
N ILE A 76 -38.03 12.16 28.02
CA ILE A 76 -39.13 11.94 28.98
C ILE A 76 -38.62 12.00 30.42
N ALA A 77 -37.47 11.39 30.72
CA ALA A 77 -36.87 11.41 32.05
C ALA A 77 -36.45 12.81 32.49
N GLN A 78 -35.97 13.64 31.58
CA GLN A 78 -35.50 15.00 31.85
C GLN A 78 -36.65 16.02 31.97
N PHE A 79 -37.64 15.92 31.10
CA PHE A 79 -38.67 16.94 30.95
C PHE A 79 -40.10 16.47 31.30
N GLY A 80 -40.24 15.24 31.79
CA GLY A 80 -41.51 14.62 32.14
C GLY A 80 -42.27 14.01 30.93
N LEU A 81 -43.22 13.12 31.22
CA LEU A 81 -44.06 12.47 30.24
C LEU A 81 -45.22 13.38 29.80
N THR A 82 -45.36 13.60 28.51
CA THR A 82 -46.45 14.34 27.87
C THR A 82 -47.04 13.56 26.74
N THR A 83 -48.25 13.90 26.29
CA THR A 83 -48.89 13.29 25.11
C THR A 83 -48.01 13.35 23.87
N ALA A 84 -47.39 14.53 23.59
CA ALA A 84 -46.49 14.70 22.45
C ALA A 84 -45.26 13.78 22.54
N ARG A 85 -44.65 13.57 23.73
CA ARG A 85 -43.51 12.69 23.90
C ARG A 85 -43.87 11.19 23.84
N GLY A 86 -45.11 10.85 24.25
CA GLY A 86 -45.64 9.50 24.04
C GLY A 86 -45.89 9.22 22.58
N ASP A 87 -46.43 10.18 21.82
CA ASP A 87 -46.60 10.09 20.39
C ASP A 87 -45.29 9.98 19.63
N ASP A 88 -44.29 10.80 19.97
CA ASP A 88 -42.95 10.72 19.41
C ASP A 88 -42.32 9.31 19.62
N ALA A 89 -42.46 8.76 20.82
CA ALA A 89 -41.92 7.41 21.11
C ALA A 89 -42.60 6.32 20.26
N ALA A 90 -43.97 6.41 20.13
CA ALA A 90 -44.72 5.50 19.28
C ALA A 90 -44.31 5.61 17.81
N PHE A 91 -44.19 6.85 17.31
CA PHE A 91 -43.76 7.15 15.94
C PHE A 91 -42.34 6.59 15.64
N PHE A 92 -41.41 6.79 16.56
CA PHE A 92 -40.02 6.26 16.36
C PHE A 92 -40.00 4.74 16.34
N LEU A 93 -40.83 4.05 17.15
CA LEU A 93 -40.94 2.60 17.06
C LEU A 93 -41.60 2.15 15.74
N GLU A 94 -42.62 2.84 15.26
CA GLU A 94 -43.19 2.54 13.93
C GLU A 94 -42.13 2.66 12.84
N LEU A 95 -41.31 3.74 12.83
CA LEU A 95 -40.21 3.91 11.88
C LEU A 95 -39.19 2.77 11.99
N TYR A 96 -38.86 2.35 13.21
CA TYR A 96 -37.92 1.25 13.42
C TYR A 96 -38.44 -0.05 12.79
N TYR A 97 -39.68 -0.44 13.09
CA TYR A 97 -40.30 -1.64 12.51
C TYR A 97 -40.40 -1.55 10.98
N LYS A 98 -40.80 -0.41 10.43
CA LYS A 98 -40.88 -0.17 8.98
C LYS A 98 -39.53 -0.35 8.29
N LYS A 99 -38.42 0.06 8.94
CA LYS A 99 -37.06 -0.18 8.44
C LYS A 99 -36.69 -1.67 8.31
N TYR A 100 -37.41 -2.54 8.97
CA TYR A 100 -37.20 -3.99 8.93
C TYR A 100 -38.28 -4.76 8.17
N GLY A 101 -39.11 -4.06 7.40
CA GLY A 101 -40.09 -4.67 6.52
C GLY A 101 -41.49 -4.89 7.14
N TYR A 102 -41.75 -4.42 8.34
CA TYR A 102 -43.07 -4.43 8.95
C TYR A 102 -43.88 -3.21 8.49
N ALA A 103 -44.21 -3.17 7.21
CA ALA A 103 -44.80 -2.00 6.56
C ALA A 103 -46.15 -1.59 7.18
N ASN A 104 -46.90 -2.54 7.74
CA ASN A 104 -48.23 -2.33 8.29
C ASN A 104 -48.26 -2.18 9.81
N VAL A 105 -47.09 -2.03 10.46
CA VAL A 105 -47.01 -1.85 11.91
C VAL A 105 -47.81 -0.65 12.38
N LYS A 106 -48.46 -0.80 13.49
CA LYS A 106 -49.13 0.31 14.22
C LYS A 106 -48.64 0.28 15.66
N VAL A 107 -48.20 1.42 16.16
CA VAL A 107 -47.81 1.58 17.55
C VAL A 107 -48.71 2.63 18.16
N SER A 108 -49.51 2.24 19.14
CA SER A 108 -50.33 3.16 19.94
C SER A 108 -49.68 3.35 21.31
N TYR A 109 -49.98 4.47 21.92
CA TYR A 109 -49.47 4.79 23.25
C TYR A 109 -50.61 5.10 24.23
N ALA A 110 -50.35 4.78 25.49
CA ALA A 110 -51.21 5.17 26.60
C ALA A 110 -50.39 5.74 27.74
N LEU A 111 -50.89 6.82 28.34
CA LEU A 111 -50.32 7.43 29.52
C LEU A 111 -51.06 6.89 30.76
N GLU A 112 -50.40 6.09 31.56
CA GLU A 112 -50.97 5.53 32.77
C GLU A 112 -50.57 6.32 34.01
N GLY A 113 -51.39 6.30 35.03
CA GLY A 113 -51.18 7.06 36.27
C GLY A 113 -49.78 6.76 36.87
N GLY A 114 -49.06 7.83 37.27
CA GLY A 114 -47.74 7.70 37.87
C GLY A 114 -46.55 7.78 36.90
N ASN A 115 -46.71 8.47 35.79
CA ASN A 115 -45.63 8.71 34.80
C ASN A 115 -45.16 7.46 34.04
N ARG A 116 -46.08 6.51 33.78
CA ARG A 116 -45.85 5.31 33.00
C ARG A 116 -46.32 5.51 31.56
N LEU A 117 -45.42 5.25 30.59
CA LEU A 117 -45.73 5.16 29.16
C LEU A 117 -45.91 3.71 28.77
N ARG A 118 -47.07 3.33 28.26
CA ARG A 118 -47.32 2.05 27.62
C ARG A 118 -47.34 2.22 26.10
N LEU A 119 -46.58 1.38 25.40
CA LEU A 119 -46.59 1.30 23.95
C LEU A 119 -47.14 -0.07 23.54
N ASP A 120 -48.30 -0.07 22.85
CA ASP A 120 -48.95 -1.26 22.35
C ASP A 120 -48.68 -1.38 20.84
N ILE A 121 -47.97 -2.45 20.47
CA ILE A 121 -47.49 -2.71 19.10
C ILE A 121 -48.35 -3.76 18.44
N VAL A 122 -48.85 -3.46 17.25
CA VAL A 122 -49.43 -4.41 16.31
C VAL A 122 -48.51 -4.50 15.13
N GLU A 123 -47.64 -5.52 15.15
CA GLU A 123 -46.53 -5.65 14.17
C GLU A 123 -47.04 -5.83 12.73
N GLY A 124 -48.11 -6.58 12.57
CA GLY A 124 -48.53 -7.07 11.25
C GLY A 124 -47.58 -8.12 10.67
N PRO A 125 -47.82 -8.62 9.47
CA PRO A 125 -46.90 -9.53 8.80
C PRO A 125 -45.64 -8.81 8.31
N LEU A 126 -44.53 -9.55 8.24
CA LEU A 126 -43.37 -9.12 7.51
C LEU A 126 -43.69 -9.04 6.03
N VAL A 127 -43.52 -7.88 5.41
CA VAL A 127 -43.83 -7.66 4.01
C VAL A 127 -42.57 -7.74 3.19
N HIS A 128 -42.61 -8.47 2.09
CA HIS A 128 -41.47 -8.66 1.19
C HIS A 128 -41.61 -7.80 -0.06
N LEU A 129 -40.47 -7.44 -0.64
CA LEU A 129 -40.41 -6.80 -1.94
C LEU A 129 -40.74 -7.82 -3.02
N GLY A 130 -41.76 -7.54 -3.80
CA GLY A 130 -42.15 -8.26 -4.98
C GLY A 130 -41.37 -7.81 -6.23
N ARG A 131 -42.08 -7.59 -7.33
CA ARG A 131 -41.46 -7.10 -8.57
C ARG A 131 -41.34 -5.58 -8.55
N ILE A 132 -40.23 -5.08 -9.12
CA ILE A 132 -40.11 -3.66 -9.46
C ILE A 132 -40.37 -3.54 -10.98
N ILE A 133 -41.34 -2.71 -11.34
CA ILE A 133 -41.78 -2.50 -12.72
C ILE A 133 -41.40 -1.08 -13.11
N PHE A 134 -40.52 -0.96 -14.10
CA PHE A 134 -40.14 0.31 -14.68
C PHE A 134 -41.02 0.62 -15.89
N VAL A 135 -41.83 1.66 -15.81
CA VAL A 135 -42.71 2.09 -16.91
C VAL A 135 -42.09 3.31 -17.57
N GLY A 136 -41.89 3.25 -18.88
CA GLY A 136 -41.25 4.31 -19.65
C GLY A 136 -39.73 4.18 -19.82
N ALA A 137 -39.08 3.30 -19.09
CA ALA A 137 -37.66 2.97 -19.25
C ALA A 137 -37.45 2.15 -20.54
N ARG A 138 -36.67 2.67 -21.48
CA ARG A 138 -36.43 2.07 -22.81
C ARG A 138 -34.96 2.09 -23.24
N GLN A 139 -34.22 3.07 -22.75
CA GLN A 139 -32.85 3.35 -23.25
C GLN A 139 -31.79 2.62 -22.43
N LEU A 140 -32.00 2.40 -21.15
CA LEU A 140 -31.05 1.75 -20.25
C LEU A 140 -31.47 0.34 -19.89
N PRO A 141 -30.52 -0.57 -19.65
CA PRO A 141 -30.80 -1.99 -19.32
C PRO A 141 -31.57 -2.12 -18.00
N GLU A 142 -32.74 -2.79 -18.04
CA GLU A 142 -33.59 -3.00 -16.85
C GLU A 142 -32.82 -3.65 -15.67
N LYS A 143 -31.90 -4.58 -15.99
CA LYS A 143 -31.04 -5.22 -14.98
C LYS A 143 -30.27 -4.19 -14.15
N LYS A 144 -29.73 -3.14 -14.80
CA LYS A 144 -29.00 -2.08 -14.11
C LYS A 144 -29.94 -1.19 -13.28
N LEU A 145 -31.08 -0.85 -13.83
CA LEU A 145 -32.11 -0.09 -13.10
C LEU A 145 -32.55 -0.83 -11.83
N LEU A 146 -32.76 -2.13 -11.94
CA LEU A 146 -33.12 -2.99 -10.82
C LEU A 146 -32.00 -3.00 -9.74
N GLU A 147 -30.73 -3.11 -10.15
CA GLU A 147 -29.58 -3.10 -9.26
C GLU A 147 -29.55 -1.81 -8.40
N TYR A 148 -29.76 -0.65 -9.02
CA TYR A 148 -29.84 0.62 -8.30
C TYR A 148 -31.10 0.73 -7.43
N ALA A 149 -32.25 0.29 -7.93
CA ALA A 149 -33.51 0.40 -7.23
C ALA A 149 -33.57 -0.44 -5.94
N VAL A 150 -32.91 -1.62 -5.92
CA VAL A 150 -32.84 -2.48 -4.74
C VAL A 150 -31.61 -2.27 -3.88
N GLY A 151 -30.63 -1.49 -4.35
CA GLY A 151 -29.35 -1.25 -3.70
C GLY A 151 -29.46 -0.92 -2.21
N PRO A 152 -30.23 0.12 -1.81
CA PRO A 152 -30.38 0.51 -0.41
C PRO A 152 -30.91 -0.62 0.47
N THR A 153 -31.90 -1.39 -0.03
CA THR A 153 -32.43 -2.55 0.68
C THR A 153 -31.38 -3.67 0.81
N GLN A 154 -30.61 -3.94 -0.25
CA GLN A 154 -29.55 -4.96 -0.22
C GLN A 154 -28.40 -4.60 0.70
N GLU A 155 -28.05 -3.33 0.83
CA GLU A 155 -27.02 -2.88 1.78
C GLU A 155 -27.46 -3.08 3.23
N ARG A 156 -28.76 -2.85 3.50
CA ARG A 156 -29.34 -3.02 4.84
C ARG A 156 -29.47 -4.48 5.25
N PHE A 157 -29.88 -5.35 4.35
CA PHE A 157 -30.29 -6.74 4.67
C PHE A 157 -29.36 -7.79 4.11
N SER A 158 -28.12 -7.59 3.87
CA SER A 158 -27.22 -8.59 3.32
C SER A 158 -27.72 -9.25 2.01
N LYS A 159 -26.87 -9.39 1.02
CA LYS A 159 -27.19 -10.01 -0.29
C LYS A 159 -27.68 -11.47 -0.22
N ALA A 160 -27.52 -12.12 0.94
CA ALA A 160 -27.95 -13.51 1.15
C ALA A 160 -29.42 -13.65 1.53
N GLN A 161 -30.13 -12.58 1.91
CA GLN A 161 -31.52 -12.62 2.32
C GLN A 161 -32.43 -12.55 1.09
N SER A 162 -33.16 -13.63 0.85
CA SER A 162 -34.16 -13.72 -0.23
C SER A 162 -35.39 -14.44 0.30
N PRO A 163 -36.62 -13.90 0.14
CA PRO A 163 -36.91 -12.58 -0.49
C PRO A 163 -36.52 -11.39 0.37
N LEU A 164 -36.23 -10.24 -0.26
CA LEU A 164 -35.89 -8.99 0.43
C LEU A 164 -37.13 -8.40 1.15
N PRO A 165 -36.98 -7.86 2.36
CA PRO A 165 -38.04 -7.11 3.00
C PRO A 165 -38.41 -5.85 2.21
N PHE A 166 -39.69 -5.46 2.23
CA PHE A 166 -40.15 -4.22 1.64
C PHE A 166 -39.96 -3.05 2.62
N VAL A 167 -39.18 -2.07 2.21
CA VAL A 167 -38.94 -0.82 2.97
C VAL A 167 -39.18 0.36 2.04
N SER A 168 -40.27 1.08 2.25
CA SER A 168 -40.67 2.17 1.33
C SER A 168 -39.62 3.27 1.19
N THR A 169 -38.95 3.66 2.27
CA THR A 169 -37.86 4.65 2.24
C THR A 169 -36.67 4.19 1.43
N ASP A 170 -36.31 2.92 1.46
CA ASP A 170 -35.22 2.36 0.68
C ASP A 170 -35.57 2.33 -0.81
N ILE A 171 -36.86 2.09 -1.14
CA ILE A 171 -37.36 2.15 -2.53
C ILE A 171 -37.36 3.60 -3.05
N GLU A 172 -37.72 4.56 -2.23
CA GLU A 172 -37.64 5.99 -2.60
C GLU A 172 -36.20 6.41 -2.85
N GLU A 173 -35.27 6.00 -1.99
CA GLU A 173 -33.83 6.22 -2.18
C GLU A 173 -33.32 5.47 -3.43
N GLY A 174 -33.77 4.24 -3.67
CA GLY A 174 -33.45 3.47 -4.86
C GLY A 174 -33.96 4.16 -6.14
N ALA A 175 -35.15 4.76 -6.12
CA ALA A 175 -35.67 5.53 -7.25
C ALA A 175 -34.79 6.77 -7.53
N ASP A 176 -34.31 7.47 -6.48
CA ASP A 176 -33.36 8.59 -6.65
C ASP A 176 -32.01 8.10 -7.22
N LEU A 177 -31.52 6.93 -6.80
CA LEU A 177 -30.32 6.33 -7.38
C LEU A 177 -30.51 5.98 -8.86
N VAL A 178 -31.65 5.43 -9.25
CA VAL A 178 -31.99 5.19 -10.65
C VAL A 178 -31.99 6.49 -11.43
N ARG A 179 -32.61 7.58 -10.92
CA ARG A 179 -32.57 8.90 -11.56
C ARG A 179 -31.12 9.42 -11.71
N ARG A 180 -30.29 9.28 -10.68
CA ARG A 180 -28.85 9.65 -10.76
C ARG A 180 -28.11 8.83 -11.79
N PHE A 181 -28.44 7.54 -11.92
CA PHE A 181 -27.87 6.69 -12.94
C PHE A 181 -28.24 7.18 -14.35
N TYR A 182 -29.51 7.52 -14.61
CA TYR A 182 -29.91 8.16 -15.87
C TYR A 182 -29.12 9.44 -16.13
N ASN A 183 -28.99 10.31 -15.12
CA ASN A 183 -28.22 11.55 -15.25
C ASN A 183 -26.73 11.26 -15.58
N SER A 184 -26.14 10.22 -15.01
CA SER A 184 -24.75 9.83 -15.31
C SER A 184 -24.55 9.30 -16.73
N GLU A 185 -25.64 8.83 -17.37
CA GLU A 185 -25.69 8.40 -18.76
C GLU A 185 -26.13 9.50 -19.73
N GLY A 186 -26.22 10.75 -19.25
CA GLY A 186 -26.52 11.91 -20.08
C GLY A 186 -28.00 12.27 -20.22
N PHE A 187 -28.90 11.63 -19.49
CA PHE A 187 -30.33 11.96 -19.45
C PHE A 187 -30.58 13.02 -18.36
N ILE A 188 -30.07 14.23 -18.57
CA ILE A 188 -30.07 15.30 -17.56
C ILE A 188 -31.48 15.77 -17.14
N ASN A 189 -32.50 15.53 -17.98
CA ASN A 189 -33.89 15.87 -17.74
C ASN A 189 -34.70 14.65 -17.27
N CYS A 190 -34.04 13.55 -16.86
CA CYS A 190 -34.74 12.38 -16.36
C CYS A 190 -35.49 12.70 -15.07
N ALA A 191 -36.77 12.37 -15.04
CA ALA A 191 -37.63 12.45 -13.86
C ALA A 191 -38.22 11.07 -13.56
N ILE A 192 -38.34 10.76 -12.27
CA ILE A 192 -39.03 9.55 -11.80
C ILE A 192 -40.09 9.99 -10.83
N ASP A 193 -41.31 9.54 -11.09
CA ASP A 193 -42.45 9.83 -10.20
C ASP A 193 -42.30 9.07 -8.88
N LYS A 194 -43.07 9.53 -7.86
CA LYS A 194 -43.09 8.80 -6.58
C LYS A 194 -43.50 7.36 -6.79
N PRO A 195 -42.77 6.39 -6.17
CA PRO A 195 -43.10 4.99 -6.28
C PRO A 195 -44.55 4.69 -5.91
N THR A 196 -45.23 3.88 -6.70
CA THR A 196 -46.57 3.40 -6.38
C THR A 196 -46.48 1.92 -5.97
N TYR A 197 -47.30 1.55 -5.00
CA TYR A 197 -47.21 0.25 -4.34
C TYR A 197 -48.49 -0.54 -4.54
N GLY A 198 -48.41 -1.81 -4.91
CA GLY A 198 -49.53 -2.74 -5.06
C GLY A 198 -49.24 -4.07 -4.40
N TYR A 199 -50.18 -4.59 -3.62
CA TYR A 199 -50.03 -5.96 -3.05
C TYR A 199 -50.35 -6.99 -4.10
N SER A 200 -49.35 -7.77 -4.51
CA SER A 200 -49.52 -8.94 -5.39
C SER A 200 -49.96 -10.17 -4.62
N ARG A 201 -49.62 -10.25 -3.33
CA ARG A 201 -50.05 -11.21 -2.32
C ARG A 201 -50.12 -10.51 -0.97
N ALA A 202 -50.67 -11.17 0.04
CA ALA A 202 -50.83 -10.59 1.37
C ALA A 202 -49.49 -10.13 2.00
N ASP A 203 -48.41 -10.76 1.62
CA ASP A 203 -47.05 -10.57 2.14
C ASP A 203 -46.02 -10.05 1.11
N PHE A 204 -46.46 -9.72 -0.13
CA PHE A 204 -45.58 -9.15 -1.18
C PHE A 204 -46.13 -7.86 -1.76
N VAL A 205 -45.26 -6.89 -1.88
CA VAL A 205 -45.55 -5.58 -2.51
C VAL A 205 -44.79 -5.45 -3.82
N ASP A 206 -45.51 -5.31 -4.92
CA ASP A 206 -44.97 -4.90 -6.21
C ASP A 206 -44.84 -3.37 -6.24
N VAL A 207 -43.71 -2.90 -6.78
CA VAL A 207 -43.38 -1.49 -6.90
C VAL A 207 -43.44 -1.09 -8.35
N ARG A 208 -44.11 0.00 -8.66
CA ARG A 208 -44.12 0.63 -9.98
C ARG A 208 -43.39 1.94 -9.91
N LEU A 209 -42.40 2.12 -10.80
CA LEU A 209 -41.63 3.34 -11.03
C LEU A 209 -41.92 3.86 -12.43
N ASP A 210 -42.59 5.00 -12.52
CA ASP A 210 -42.87 5.69 -13.77
C ASP A 210 -41.67 6.60 -14.09
N VAL A 211 -40.93 6.25 -15.19
CA VAL A 211 -39.69 6.89 -15.60
C VAL A 211 -39.93 7.75 -16.83
N HIS A 212 -39.59 9.01 -16.75
CA HIS A 212 -39.58 9.97 -17.85
C HIS A 212 -38.13 10.22 -18.25
N GLU A 213 -37.59 9.41 -19.17
CA GLU A 213 -36.15 9.40 -19.53
C GLU A 213 -35.66 10.76 -20.07
N GLY A 214 -36.51 11.43 -20.88
CA GLY A 214 -36.08 12.61 -21.60
C GLY A 214 -35.12 12.30 -22.77
N GLN A 215 -34.46 13.33 -23.26
CA GLN A 215 -33.44 13.19 -24.31
C GLN A 215 -32.08 12.90 -23.70
N GLN A 216 -31.32 12.01 -24.34
CA GLN A 216 -29.91 11.78 -23.99
C GLN A 216 -29.04 12.86 -24.63
N TYR A 217 -28.12 13.41 -23.83
CA TYR A 217 -27.17 14.43 -24.24
C TYR A 217 -25.75 13.91 -24.16
N PHE A 218 -24.93 14.36 -25.11
CA PHE A 218 -23.51 14.06 -25.23
C PHE A 218 -22.70 15.35 -25.27
N PHE A 219 -21.42 15.28 -24.90
CA PHE A 219 -20.51 16.41 -25.09
C PHE A 219 -20.31 16.67 -26.58
N GLY A 220 -20.61 17.91 -27.00
CA GLY A 220 -20.33 18.43 -28.31
C GLY A 220 -19.03 19.23 -28.37
N ASP A 221 -18.99 20.22 -29.26
CA ASP A 221 -17.81 21.07 -29.47
C ASP A 221 -17.48 21.90 -28.24
N ILE A 222 -16.17 22.01 -27.95
CA ILE A 222 -15.64 22.87 -26.90
C ILE A 222 -15.09 24.14 -27.52
N ASN A 223 -15.77 25.26 -27.20
CA ASN A 223 -15.49 26.57 -27.78
C ASN A 223 -14.82 27.48 -26.74
N PHE A 224 -13.60 27.92 -27.06
CA PHE A 224 -12.85 28.87 -26.23
C PHE A 224 -13.25 30.31 -26.60
N VAL A 225 -13.61 31.09 -25.57
CA VAL A 225 -14.00 32.49 -25.72
C VAL A 225 -12.96 33.38 -25.03
N GLY A 226 -12.51 34.39 -25.75
CA GLY A 226 -11.47 35.32 -25.27
C GLY A 226 -10.05 34.91 -25.67
N PRO A 227 -9.05 35.68 -25.27
CA PRO A 227 -7.66 35.42 -25.62
C PRO A 227 -7.13 34.22 -24.86
N THR A 228 -6.66 33.21 -25.59
CA THR A 228 -5.94 32.05 -25.03
C THR A 228 -4.44 32.21 -25.31
N ILE A 229 -3.60 31.86 -24.32
CA ILE A 229 -2.13 31.89 -24.48
C ILE A 229 -1.65 30.69 -25.27
N PHE A 230 -2.34 29.54 -25.09
CA PHE A 230 -2.02 28.30 -25.79
C PHE A 230 -2.99 28.07 -26.94
N GLY A 231 -2.51 27.47 -27.99
CA GLY A 231 -3.34 27.16 -29.16
C GLY A 231 -4.56 26.29 -28.83
N GLY A 232 -5.68 26.55 -29.51
CA GLY A 232 -6.94 25.82 -29.26
C GLY A 232 -6.84 24.31 -29.40
N GLU A 233 -5.98 23.81 -30.31
CA GLU A 233 -5.70 22.36 -30.42
C GLU A 233 -5.07 21.77 -29.17
N ALA A 234 -4.06 22.44 -28.59
CA ALA A 234 -3.39 21.98 -27.39
C ALA A 234 -4.35 21.95 -26.18
N LEU A 235 -5.29 22.91 -26.12
CA LEU A 235 -6.31 22.96 -25.06
C LEU A 235 -7.38 21.90 -25.30
N ARG A 236 -7.87 21.72 -26.52
CA ARG A 236 -8.82 20.63 -26.86
C ARG A 236 -8.22 19.26 -26.61
N GLY A 237 -6.93 19.09 -26.87
CA GLY A 237 -6.19 17.85 -26.59
C GLY A 237 -6.31 17.36 -25.16
N GLN A 238 -6.57 18.25 -24.19
CA GLN A 238 -6.77 17.88 -22.77
C GLN A 238 -8.16 17.25 -22.50
N MET A 239 -9.06 17.28 -23.48
CA MET A 239 -10.48 16.94 -23.30
C MET A 239 -11.03 16.05 -24.43
N LEU A 240 -10.16 15.49 -25.28
CA LEU A 240 -10.58 14.63 -26.41
C LEU A 240 -11.40 13.42 -25.96
N ASP A 241 -11.12 12.91 -24.76
CA ASP A 241 -11.83 11.80 -24.15
C ASP A 241 -13.25 12.13 -23.69
N LEU A 242 -13.62 13.43 -23.62
CA LEU A 242 -14.98 13.88 -23.26
C LEU A 242 -15.89 13.95 -24.48
N LEU A 243 -15.35 14.20 -25.66
CA LEU A 243 -16.16 14.36 -26.88
C LEU A 243 -16.96 13.09 -27.21
N GLY A 244 -18.26 13.25 -27.44
CA GLY A 244 -19.17 12.12 -27.70
C GLY A 244 -19.48 11.26 -26.47
N ARG A 245 -18.99 11.60 -25.28
CA ARG A 245 -19.41 10.96 -24.02
C ARG A 245 -20.70 11.54 -23.51
N PRO A 246 -21.45 10.80 -22.68
CA PRO A 246 -22.65 11.32 -22.04
C PRO A 246 -22.38 12.64 -21.32
N TYR A 247 -23.19 13.65 -21.56
CA TYR A 247 -23.07 14.96 -20.93
C TYR A 247 -23.54 14.88 -19.47
N THR A 248 -22.66 15.25 -18.54
CA THR A 248 -22.96 15.28 -17.10
C THR A 248 -22.31 16.50 -16.46
N GLU A 249 -22.92 17.02 -15.37
CA GLU A 249 -22.32 18.12 -14.60
C GLU A 249 -20.93 17.77 -14.07
N ALA A 250 -20.75 16.55 -13.55
CA ALA A 250 -19.46 16.11 -13.03
C ALA A 250 -18.33 16.12 -14.09
N ARG A 251 -18.65 15.75 -15.32
CA ARG A 251 -17.70 15.82 -16.44
C ARG A 251 -17.52 17.26 -16.92
N LEU A 252 -18.56 18.09 -16.86
CA LEU A 252 -18.44 19.52 -17.15
C LEU A 252 -17.50 20.22 -16.17
N ASP A 253 -17.62 19.94 -14.88
CA ASP A 253 -16.74 20.46 -13.83
C ASP A 253 -15.30 19.96 -13.92
N ASP A 254 -15.05 18.89 -14.65
CA ASP A 254 -13.71 18.38 -14.89
C ASP A 254 -12.92 19.25 -15.90
N ILE A 255 -13.59 19.91 -16.83
CA ILE A 255 -12.99 20.79 -17.84
C ILE A 255 -12.18 21.92 -17.18
N PRO A 256 -12.73 22.74 -16.28
CA PRO A 256 -11.96 23.77 -15.60
C PRO A 256 -10.76 23.21 -14.83
N ARG A 257 -10.91 22.08 -14.15
CA ARG A 257 -9.81 21.45 -13.39
C ARG A 257 -8.64 21.03 -14.27
N ARG A 258 -8.92 20.39 -15.42
CA ARG A 258 -7.89 19.96 -16.38
C ARG A 258 -7.18 21.15 -17.00
N LEU A 259 -7.91 22.17 -17.44
CA LEU A 259 -7.33 23.37 -18.03
C LEU A 259 -6.56 24.20 -16.99
N GLN A 260 -7.07 24.34 -15.76
CA GLN A 260 -6.32 24.98 -14.69
C GLN A 260 -5.02 24.24 -14.39
N SER A 261 -5.05 22.91 -14.34
CA SER A 261 -3.84 22.10 -14.18
C SER A 261 -2.85 22.35 -15.32
N TYR A 262 -3.32 22.33 -16.58
CA TYR A 262 -2.50 22.57 -17.74
C TYR A 262 -1.81 23.93 -17.72
N TYR A 263 -2.49 25.00 -17.31
CA TYR A 263 -1.94 26.35 -17.16
C TYR A 263 -1.01 26.44 -15.95
N LYS A 264 -1.40 25.89 -14.80
CA LYS A 264 -0.61 25.93 -13.56
C LYS A 264 0.74 25.23 -13.70
N THR A 265 0.81 24.12 -14.43
CA THR A 265 2.08 23.42 -14.71
C THR A 265 3.05 24.25 -15.56
N ARG A 266 2.53 25.33 -16.20
CA ARG A 266 3.30 26.28 -17.03
C ARG A 266 3.52 27.65 -16.36
N GLY A 267 3.26 27.73 -15.06
CA GLY A 267 3.55 28.92 -14.24
C GLY A 267 2.36 29.87 -14.01
N TYR A 268 1.21 29.63 -14.60
CA TYR A 268 0.02 30.49 -14.45
C TYR A 268 -0.75 30.17 -13.18
N PHE A 269 -0.22 30.59 -12.03
CA PHE A 269 -0.79 30.25 -10.72
C PHE A 269 -2.23 30.73 -10.53
N ALA A 270 -2.52 31.95 -10.96
CA ALA A 270 -3.81 32.63 -10.74
C ALA A 270 -4.84 32.40 -11.87
N VAL A 271 -4.60 31.42 -12.74
CA VAL A 271 -5.53 31.12 -13.85
C VAL A 271 -6.94 30.81 -13.33
N LYS A 272 -7.92 31.44 -13.95
CA LYS A 272 -9.32 31.12 -13.76
C LYS A 272 -9.87 30.52 -15.05
N VAL A 273 -10.63 29.48 -14.91
CA VAL A 273 -11.29 28.80 -16.03
C VAL A 273 -12.74 28.55 -15.62
N GLU A 274 -13.64 28.92 -16.48
CA GLU A 274 -15.07 28.67 -16.35
C GLU A 274 -15.55 27.90 -17.58
N ALA A 275 -16.34 26.86 -17.36
CA ALA A 275 -16.95 26.07 -18.43
C ALA A 275 -18.48 26.07 -18.23
N ILE A 276 -19.20 26.43 -19.26
CA ILE A 276 -20.67 26.47 -19.25
C ILE A 276 -21.17 25.62 -20.42
N GLY A 277 -21.91 24.57 -20.07
CA GLY A 277 -22.64 23.79 -21.06
C GLY A 277 -23.89 24.54 -21.54
N GLN A 278 -24.24 24.39 -22.79
CA GLN A 278 -25.37 25.05 -23.41
C GLN A 278 -26.37 24.02 -23.97
N PRO A 279 -27.15 23.30 -23.11
CA PRO A 279 -28.07 22.26 -23.57
C PRO A 279 -29.14 22.80 -24.53
N ASP A 280 -29.55 24.05 -24.37
CA ASP A 280 -30.55 24.72 -25.24
C ASP A 280 -30.04 24.91 -26.67
N LEU A 281 -28.72 24.89 -26.86
CA LEU A 281 -28.07 24.99 -28.17
C LEU A 281 -27.60 23.63 -28.69
N ALA A 282 -28.04 22.52 -28.07
CA ALA A 282 -27.64 21.18 -28.47
C ALA A 282 -28.14 20.84 -29.88
N HIS A 283 -27.25 20.33 -30.73
CA HIS A 283 -27.58 19.88 -32.06
C HIS A 283 -27.45 18.35 -32.12
N HIS A 284 -28.50 17.66 -32.51
CA HIS A 284 -28.57 16.18 -32.45
C HIS A 284 -28.16 15.58 -31.11
N GLY A 285 -28.51 16.22 -29.99
CA GLY A 285 -28.15 15.78 -28.64
C GLY A 285 -26.72 16.14 -28.21
N HIS A 286 -25.89 16.73 -29.06
CA HIS A 286 -24.54 17.19 -28.68
C HIS A 286 -24.60 18.60 -28.11
N VAL A 287 -24.19 18.72 -26.83
CA VAL A 287 -24.19 19.98 -26.06
C VAL A 287 -22.88 20.73 -26.29
N PRO A 288 -22.89 21.91 -26.92
CA PRO A 288 -21.69 22.72 -27.02
C PRO A 288 -21.32 23.29 -25.63
N VAL A 289 -20.01 23.31 -25.36
CA VAL A 289 -19.46 23.86 -24.10
C VAL A 289 -18.68 25.14 -24.42
N ARG A 290 -19.06 26.22 -23.74
CA ARG A 290 -18.32 27.48 -23.76
C ARG A 290 -17.30 27.50 -22.64
N VAL A 291 -16.03 27.73 -22.97
CA VAL A 291 -14.95 27.82 -22.00
C VAL A 291 -14.32 29.20 -22.05
N THR A 292 -14.31 29.88 -20.92
CA THR A 292 -13.64 31.18 -20.74
C THR A 292 -12.41 30.96 -19.87
N ILE A 293 -11.27 31.51 -20.33
CA ILE A 293 -9.98 31.40 -19.64
C ILE A 293 -9.44 32.79 -19.35
N GLU A 294 -9.16 33.07 -18.07
CA GLU A 294 -8.39 34.21 -17.64
C GLU A 294 -7.02 33.73 -17.15
N PRO A 295 -5.98 33.76 -18.02
CA PRO A 295 -4.71 33.12 -17.68
C PRO A 295 -3.97 33.81 -16.52
N GLY A 296 -4.08 35.12 -16.41
CA GLY A 296 -3.25 35.92 -15.51
C GLY A 296 -1.80 35.98 -15.98
N ALA A 297 -0.90 36.32 -15.06
CA ALA A 297 0.52 36.39 -15.33
C ALA A 297 1.24 35.10 -14.90
N VAL A 298 2.45 34.88 -15.41
CA VAL A 298 3.36 33.82 -14.92
C VAL A 298 3.89 34.24 -13.56
N TYR A 299 3.78 33.36 -12.57
CA TYR A 299 4.28 33.57 -11.21
C TYR A 299 5.61 32.85 -11.00
N TYR A 300 6.47 33.47 -10.19
CA TYR A 300 7.80 32.96 -9.84
C TYR A 300 7.94 32.78 -8.34
N PHE A 301 8.62 31.73 -7.92
CA PHE A 301 8.92 31.53 -6.50
C PHE A 301 9.93 32.58 -6.00
N ASP A 302 9.65 33.20 -4.86
CA ASP A 302 10.54 34.23 -4.25
C ASP A 302 11.23 33.72 -3.00
N GLY A 303 10.49 33.31 -1.98
CA GLY A 303 11.02 32.92 -0.69
C GLY A 303 10.21 31.83 -0.01
N THR A 304 10.65 31.47 1.20
CA THR A 304 10.06 30.43 2.01
C THR A 304 9.94 30.89 3.46
N THR A 305 8.76 30.72 4.07
CA THR A 305 8.56 30.85 5.51
C THR A 305 8.27 29.45 6.09
N VAL A 306 8.81 29.19 7.28
CA VAL A 306 8.67 27.89 7.96
C VAL A 306 8.09 28.12 9.34
N SER A 307 7.11 27.33 9.70
CA SER A 307 6.43 27.37 11.00
C SER A 307 6.12 25.95 11.53
N GLY A 308 5.98 25.83 12.84
CA GLY A 308 5.58 24.57 13.50
C GLY A 308 6.74 23.64 13.83
N THR A 309 7.99 24.00 13.50
CA THR A 309 9.18 23.22 13.91
C THR A 309 9.41 23.34 15.42
N LYS A 310 9.84 22.24 16.05
CA LYS A 310 10.18 22.15 17.48
C LYS A 310 11.64 21.71 17.69
N GLN A 311 12.01 20.56 17.13
CA GLN A 311 13.37 20.00 17.20
C GLN A 311 14.11 20.25 15.90
N LEU A 312 13.44 20.16 14.76
CA LEU A 312 14.03 20.38 13.44
C LEU A 312 14.35 21.86 13.22
N HIS A 313 15.57 22.14 12.81
CA HIS A 313 15.98 23.52 12.52
C HIS A 313 15.22 24.06 11.29
N PRO A 314 14.58 25.25 11.36
CA PRO A 314 13.80 25.80 10.24
C PRO A 314 14.57 25.91 8.93
N SER A 315 15.90 26.17 9.03
CA SER A 315 16.77 26.26 7.85
C SER A 315 16.86 24.95 7.06
N TYR A 316 16.64 23.79 7.69
CA TYR A 316 16.60 22.51 6.99
C TYR A 316 15.54 22.54 5.89
N LEU A 317 14.30 22.92 6.24
CA LEU A 317 13.22 23.03 5.27
C LEU A 317 13.47 24.15 4.25
N ALA A 318 13.84 25.35 4.71
CA ALA A 318 14.10 26.47 3.80
C ALA A 318 15.14 26.14 2.72
N LYS A 319 16.22 25.42 3.08
CA LYS A 319 17.25 24.97 2.14
C LYS A 319 16.73 24.00 1.07
N ARG A 320 15.74 23.15 1.39
CA ARG A 320 15.13 22.20 0.43
C ARG A 320 14.36 22.91 -0.70
N PHE A 321 13.90 24.14 -0.45
CA PHE A 321 13.19 24.96 -1.42
C PHE A 321 14.06 26.06 -2.06
N ARG A 322 15.33 26.22 -1.66
CA ARG A 322 16.24 27.25 -2.20
C ARG A 322 16.35 27.22 -3.72
N LYS A 323 16.38 26.03 -4.32
CA LYS A 323 16.49 25.85 -5.79
C LYS A 323 15.24 26.28 -6.55
N PHE A 324 14.11 26.50 -5.87
CA PHE A 324 12.87 26.99 -6.49
C PHE A 324 12.92 28.49 -6.76
N ARG A 325 13.66 29.26 -5.96
CA ARG A 325 13.72 30.73 -6.05
C ARG A 325 14.05 31.21 -7.47
N GLY A 326 13.22 32.12 -8.00
CA GLY A 326 13.33 32.65 -9.36
C GLY A 326 12.83 31.70 -10.46
N ARG A 327 12.37 30.48 -10.13
CA ARG A 327 11.77 29.58 -11.11
C ARG A 327 10.28 29.83 -11.25
N PRO A 328 9.70 29.57 -12.44
CA PRO A 328 8.25 29.61 -12.62
C PRO A 328 7.54 28.63 -11.65
N TYR A 329 6.34 28.97 -11.27
CA TYR A 329 5.47 28.10 -10.46
C TYR A 329 5.27 26.74 -11.16
N SER A 330 5.45 25.67 -10.41
CA SER A 330 5.19 24.31 -10.86
C SER A 330 4.62 23.50 -9.68
N PRO A 331 3.33 23.13 -9.72
CA PRO A 331 2.71 22.26 -8.71
C PRO A 331 3.36 20.88 -8.68
N GLU A 332 3.77 20.33 -9.82
CA GLU A 332 4.44 19.02 -9.90
C GLU A 332 5.78 19.02 -9.15
N ALA A 333 6.56 20.10 -9.28
CA ALA A 333 7.83 20.25 -8.55
C ALA A 333 7.60 20.35 -7.04
N LEU A 334 6.56 21.07 -6.60
CA LEU A 334 6.18 21.15 -5.19
C LEU A 334 5.72 19.79 -4.65
N ASP A 335 4.89 19.10 -5.41
CA ASP A 335 4.36 17.78 -5.08
C ASP A 335 5.49 16.73 -4.97
N LYS A 336 6.45 16.79 -5.89
CA LYS A 336 7.66 15.96 -5.82
C LYS A 336 8.41 16.22 -4.52
N ARG A 337 8.66 17.51 -4.19
CA ARG A 337 9.36 17.90 -2.96
C ARG A 337 8.57 17.50 -1.71
N PHE A 338 7.25 17.64 -1.72
CA PHE A 338 6.38 17.19 -0.66
C PHE A 338 6.54 15.69 -0.41
N ARG A 339 6.46 14.86 -1.46
CA ARG A 339 6.65 13.41 -1.34
C ARG A 339 8.05 13.03 -0.84
N GLU A 340 9.09 13.70 -1.30
CA GLU A 340 10.45 13.48 -0.83
C GLU A 340 10.58 13.78 0.67
N LEU A 341 10.01 14.88 1.15
CA LEU A 341 10.04 15.23 2.56
C LEU A 341 9.19 14.29 3.42
N MET A 342 8.00 13.89 2.96
CA MET A 342 7.17 12.93 3.69
C MET A 342 7.83 11.55 3.81
N ARG A 343 8.60 11.13 2.82
CA ARG A 343 9.38 9.88 2.88
C ARG A 343 10.46 9.87 3.96
N THR A 344 10.88 11.02 4.45
CA THR A 344 11.84 11.09 5.58
C THR A 344 11.22 10.65 6.90
N SER A 345 9.89 10.56 6.97
CA SER A 345 9.13 10.28 8.20
C SER A 345 9.42 11.24 9.36
N LEU A 346 9.88 12.45 9.05
CA LEU A 346 10.10 13.51 10.04
C LEU A 346 8.83 14.26 10.42
N PHE A 347 7.76 14.12 9.62
CA PHE A 347 6.54 14.91 9.73
C PHE A 347 5.30 14.02 9.83
N ASN A 348 4.41 14.33 10.77
CA ASN A 348 3.03 13.85 10.79
C ASN A 348 2.19 14.63 9.77
N ILE A 349 2.38 15.96 9.77
CA ILE A 349 1.70 16.88 8.86
C ILE A 349 2.75 17.78 8.22
N LEU A 350 2.70 17.90 6.91
CA LEU A 350 3.47 18.86 6.11
C LEU A 350 2.50 19.54 5.15
N GLN A 351 2.41 20.86 5.24
CA GLN A 351 1.63 21.68 4.32
C GLN A 351 2.55 22.68 3.63
N ILE A 352 2.44 22.76 2.32
CA ILE A 352 3.19 23.71 1.49
C ILE A 352 2.17 24.55 0.74
N LYS A 353 2.00 25.81 1.16
CA LYS A 353 1.02 26.73 0.58
C LYS A 353 1.74 27.82 -0.20
N PRO A 354 1.61 27.86 -1.53
CA PRO A 354 2.05 29.03 -2.30
C PRO A 354 1.15 30.22 -2.00
N THR A 355 1.72 31.32 -1.55
CA THR A 355 1.00 32.55 -1.21
C THR A 355 1.50 33.70 -2.09
N PRO A 356 0.63 34.38 -2.85
CA PRO A 356 1.02 35.54 -3.62
C PRO A 356 1.55 36.66 -2.72
N VAL A 357 2.68 37.25 -3.16
CA VAL A 357 3.25 38.47 -2.60
C VAL A 357 3.31 39.52 -3.70
N ASP A 358 3.96 40.67 -3.46
CA ASP A 358 3.99 41.79 -4.42
C ASP A 358 4.38 41.34 -5.84
N GLY A 359 3.64 41.82 -6.81
CA GLY A 359 3.82 41.46 -8.22
C GLY A 359 3.51 40.01 -8.52
N ASN A 360 4.24 39.39 -9.47
CA ASN A 360 4.06 38.02 -9.90
C ASN A 360 4.94 37.04 -9.09
N ARG A 361 5.03 37.23 -7.78
CA ARG A 361 5.89 36.42 -6.90
C ARG A 361 5.06 35.59 -5.95
N LEU A 362 5.53 34.36 -5.66
CA LEU A 362 4.94 33.43 -4.71
C LEU A 362 5.93 33.13 -3.59
N ARG A 363 5.51 33.36 -2.37
CA ARG A 363 6.18 32.85 -1.18
C ARG A 363 5.63 31.47 -0.85
N LEU A 364 6.49 30.55 -0.45
CA LEU A 364 6.09 29.24 0.05
C LEU A 364 5.93 29.29 1.57
N ASP A 365 4.72 29.21 2.06
CA ASP A 365 4.42 29.10 3.48
C ASP A 365 4.35 27.61 3.84
N ILE A 366 5.34 27.15 4.61
CA ILE A 366 5.49 25.76 5.02
C ILE A 366 5.11 25.67 6.49
N SER A 367 4.09 24.88 6.78
CA SER A 367 3.71 24.53 8.14
C SER A 367 3.87 23.04 8.38
N VAL A 368 4.47 22.69 9.52
CA VAL A 368 4.77 21.30 9.86
C VAL A 368 4.30 20.93 11.26
N GLU A 369 3.94 19.67 11.42
CA GLU A 369 3.86 18.98 12.69
C GLU A 369 4.88 17.84 12.67
N GLU A 370 5.90 17.94 13.53
CA GLU A 370 6.96 16.95 13.58
C GLU A 370 6.46 15.60 14.13
N ALA A 371 6.90 14.51 13.53
CA ALA A 371 6.71 13.16 14.06
C ALA A 371 7.66 12.90 15.24
N LYS A 372 7.35 11.91 16.06
CA LYS A 372 8.28 11.44 17.08
C LYS A 372 9.53 10.88 16.41
N PRO A 373 10.73 11.40 16.71
CA PRO A 373 11.94 11.00 15.99
C PRO A 373 12.49 9.64 16.42
N GLN A 374 12.13 9.16 17.61
CA GLN A 374 12.69 7.93 18.21
C GLN A 374 11.77 6.74 17.95
N GLU A 375 12.38 5.62 17.61
CA GLU A 375 11.70 4.35 17.37
C GLU A 375 12.51 3.21 18.00
N PHE A 376 11.80 2.32 18.70
CA PHE A 376 12.35 1.07 19.22
C PHE A 376 11.67 -0.07 18.48
N GLY A 377 12.48 -0.99 17.95
CA GLY A 377 12.01 -2.17 17.25
C GLY A 377 12.48 -3.45 17.93
N PHE A 378 11.64 -4.48 17.90
CA PHE A 378 12.01 -5.84 18.24
C PHE A 378 11.62 -6.72 17.05
N SER A 379 12.50 -7.65 16.70
CA SER A 379 12.26 -8.59 15.62
C SER A 379 12.42 -10.02 16.13
N ILE A 380 11.54 -10.89 15.67
CA ILE A 380 11.63 -12.33 15.87
C ILE A 380 11.40 -12.95 14.49
N GLY A 381 12.27 -13.86 14.10
CA GLY A 381 12.21 -14.55 12.84
C GLY A 381 12.70 -15.99 12.93
N TYR A 382 12.52 -16.72 11.87
CA TYR A 382 13.10 -18.05 11.67
C TYR A 382 13.45 -18.24 10.21
N GLY A 383 14.67 -18.69 9.95
CA GLY A 383 15.13 -19.10 8.63
C GLY A 383 15.61 -20.55 8.67
N SER A 384 15.48 -21.28 7.57
CA SER A 384 15.97 -22.67 7.49
C SER A 384 17.47 -22.78 7.72
N PHE A 385 18.23 -21.75 7.34
CA PHE A 385 19.68 -21.69 7.50
C PHE A 385 20.11 -21.03 8.82
N ASP A 386 19.57 -19.88 9.15
CA ASP A 386 19.94 -19.10 10.35
C ASP A 386 19.32 -19.62 11.65
N GLY A 387 18.31 -20.48 11.56
CA GLY A 387 17.52 -20.91 12.72
C GLY A 387 16.63 -19.80 13.27
N ALA A 388 16.47 -19.77 14.58
CA ALA A 388 15.74 -18.71 15.26
C ALA A 388 16.56 -17.42 15.28
N ILE A 389 15.89 -16.29 14.94
CA ILE A 389 16.50 -14.97 14.89
C ILE A 389 15.73 -14.06 15.86
N VAL A 390 16.48 -13.35 16.71
CA VAL A 390 15.92 -12.35 17.64
C VAL A 390 16.73 -11.07 17.51
N GLY A 391 16.08 -9.95 17.38
CA GLY A 391 16.75 -8.66 17.25
C GLY A 391 16.09 -7.55 18.05
N ALA A 392 16.88 -6.53 18.34
CA ALA A 392 16.45 -5.27 18.90
C ALA A 392 17.08 -4.12 18.12
N SER A 393 16.33 -3.06 17.91
CA SER A 393 16.81 -1.89 17.19
C SER A 393 16.34 -0.61 17.84
N TYR A 394 17.15 0.40 17.71
CA TYR A 394 16.84 1.77 18.07
C TYR A 394 17.16 2.67 16.89
N ALA A 395 16.24 3.55 16.54
CA ALA A 395 16.44 4.57 15.53
C ALA A 395 16.03 5.95 16.07
N ASN A 396 16.79 6.96 15.68
CA ASN A 396 16.41 8.35 15.87
C ASN A 396 16.55 9.07 14.52
N ARG A 397 15.44 9.54 13.99
CA ARG A 397 15.39 10.15 12.65
C ARG A 397 16.00 11.54 12.57
N ASP A 398 16.12 12.23 13.72
CA ASP A 398 16.66 13.59 13.77
C ASP A 398 17.30 13.93 15.12
N PRO A 399 18.39 13.27 15.53
CA PRO A 399 19.06 13.56 16.80
C PRO A 399 19.72 14.97 16.82
N PHE A 400 19.99 15.55 15.66
CA PHE A 400 20.75 16.79 15.53
C PHE A 400 19.93 18.00 15.04
N GLY A 401 18.62 17.82 14.76
CA GLY A 401 17.76 18.88 14.23
C GLY A 401 17.96 19.20 12.73
N TYR A 402 18.63 18.33 11.98
CA TYR A 402 18.94 18.53 10.55
C TYR A 402 18.51 17.37 9.65
N GLY A 403 17.62 16.50 10.15
CA GLY A 403 17.13 15.35 9.38
C GLY A 403 18.24 14.34 9.06
N ARG A 404 19.15 14.09 10.00
CA ARG A 404 20.27 13.15 9.90
C ARG A 404 20.02 11.95 10.80
N PRO A 405 19.39 10.89 10.29
CA PRO A 405 19.05 9.74 11.10
C PRO A 405 20.27 8.94 11.57
N ILE A 406 20.14 8.40 12.77
CA ILE A 406 21.03 7.35 13.30
C ILE A 406 20.17 6.12 13.62
N SER A 407 20.74 4.95 13.46
CA SER A 407 20.15 3.71 13.96
C SER A 407 21.21 2.76 14.46
N THR A 408 20.82 1.95 15.43
CA THR A 408 21.64 0.84 15.93
C THR A 408 20.75 -0.39 16.04
N SER A 409 21.32 -1.55 15.74
CA SER A 409 20.62 -2.83 15.88
C SER A 409 21.58 -3.89 16.40
N VAL A 410 21.02 -4.84 17.15
CA VAL A 410 21.71 -6.06 17.56
C VAL A 410 20.79 -7.22 17.21
N GLU A 411 21.34 -8.23 16.58
CA GLU A 411 20.66 -9.44 16.16
C GLU A 411 21.42 -10.65 16.64
N TYR A 412 20.69 -11.65 17.12
CA TYR A 412 21.19 -12.97 17.44
C TYR A 412 20.48 -13.99 16.57
N SER A 413 21.22 -14.89 15.96
CA SER A 413 20.69 -16.04 15.23
C SER A 413 21.27 -17.34 15.77
N GLY A 414 20.77 -18.48 15.31
CA GLY A 414 21.35 -19.78 15.62
C GLY A 414 22.81 -19.95 15.18
N ARG A 415 23.29 -19.04 14.30
CA ARG A 415 24.64 -19.06 13.73
C ARG A 415 25.56 -17.94 14.23
N GLY A 416 25.08 -17.00 15.03
CA GLY A 416 25.94 -15.94 15.57
C GLY A 416 25.25 -14.63 15.94
N TYR A 417 26.07 -13.60 16.11
CA TYR A 417 25.66 -12.28 16.54
C TYR A 417 26.02 -11.24 15.48
N LYS A 418 25.17 -10.25 15.31
CA LYS A 418 25.44 -9.10 14.45
C LYS A 418 25.07 -7.81 15.18
N GLY A 419 25.99 -6.87 15.26
CA GLY A 419 25.74 -5.50 15.71
C GLY A 419 25.96 -4.54 14.55
N GLU A 420 25.08 -3.54 14.41
CA GLU A 420 25.19 -2.55 13.34
C GLU A 420 24.86 -1.14 13.89
N PHE A 421 25.64 -0.17 13.48
CA PHE A 421 25.38 1.25 13.67
C PHE A 421 25.36 1.95 12.32
N THR A 422 24.32 2.72 12.05
CA THR A 422 24.18 3.50 10.82
C THR A 422 23.96 4.97 11.12
N PHE A 423 24.65 5.83 10.39
CA PHE A 423 24.45 7.28 10.31
C PHE A 423 24.18 7.64 8.86
N GLU A 424 23.20 8.53 8.63
CA GLU A 424 22.90 9.02 7.29
C GLU A 424 22.82 10.55 7.28
N ASP A 425 23.33 11.16 6.21
CA ASP A 425 23.07 12.55 5.84
C ASP A 425 22.48 12.56 4.42
N PRO A 426 21.14 12.63 4.28
CA PRO A 426 20.49 12.57 2.98
C PRO A 426 20.84 13.72 2.04
N TYR A 427 21.47 14.78 2.57
CA TYR A 427 21.80 15.99 1.83
C TYR A 427 23.15 16.55 2.27
N LEU A 428 24.20 15.79 2.07
CA LEU A 428 25.54 16.15 2.46
C LEU A 428 25.92 17.56 1.94
N PHE A 429 26.29 18.45 2.86
CA PHE A 429 26.59 19.86 2.56
C PHE A 429 25.48 20.60 1.79
N ASP A 430 24.21 20.25 2.05
CA ASP A 430 23.03 20.80 1.34
C ASP A 430 23.03 20.56 -0.19
N THR A 431 23.71 19.51 -0.63
CA THR A 431 23.74 19.06 -2.02
C THR A 431 22.74 17.94 -2.27
N ASP A 432 22.71 17.36 -3.49
CA ASP A 432 21.92 16.20 -3.83
C ASP A 432 22.68 14.86 -3.60
N PHE A 433 23.80 14.92 -2.89
CA PHE A 433 24.53 13.73 -2.45
C PHE A 433 24.02 13.28 -1.09
N ALA A 434 23.72 12.00 -0.98
CA ALA A 434 23.41 11.33 0.28
C ALA A 434 24.65 10.57 0.77
N TYR A 435 25.04 10.84 2.00
CA TYR A 435 26.13 10.12 2.67
C TYR A 435 25.54 9.12 3.65
N LYS A 436 26.06 7.90 3.64
CA LYS A 436 25.70 6.84 4.60
C LYS A 436 26.95 6.19 5.13
N MET A 437 27.06 6.13 6.44
CA MET A 437 28.08 5.39 7.17
C MET A 437 27.39 4.22 7.89
N ARG A 438 27.93 3.03 7.72
CA ARG A 438 27.52 1.84 8.44
C ARG A 438 28.75 1.22 9.08
N LEU A 439 28.69 0.97 10.39
CA LEU A 439 29.69 0.21 11.12
C LEU A 439 29.04 -1.10 11.56
N SER A 440 29.73 -2.21 11.39
CA SER A 440 29.21 -3.53 11.73
C SER A 440 30.27 -4.39 12.42
N ALA A 441 29.80 -5.18 13.37
CA ALA A 441 30.56 -6.27 13.98
C ALA A 441 29.70 -7.52 13.94
N LEU A 442 30.23 -8.63 13.47
CA LEU A 442 29.51 -9.89 13.40
C LEU A 442 30.39 -11.07 13.73
N THR A 443 29.80 -12.08 14.38
CA THR A 443 30.31 -13.46 14.40
C THR A 443 29.35 -14.33 13.64
N TYR A 444 29.83 -15.28 12.89
CA TYR A 444 28.96 -16.17 12.14
C TYR A 444 29.60 -17.56 11.95
N ASP A 445 28.80 -18.60 12.24
CA ASP A 445 29.18 -19.99 12.11
C ASP A 445 28.65 -20.54 10.79
N PHE A 446 29.54 -20.75 9.81
CA PHE A 446 29.25 -21.44 8.57
C PHE A 446 29.57 -22.94 8.71
N ASP A 447 29.06 -23.72 7.77
CA ASP A 447 29.46 -25.11 7.66
C ASP A 447 30.94 -25.17 7.23
N GLY A 448 31.75 -25.71 8.10
CA GLY A 448 33.20 -25.82 7.90
C GLY A 448 34.06 -24.71 8.50
N TYR A 449 33.57 -23.53 8.84
CA TYR A 449 34.35 -22.48 9.51
C TYR A 449 33.50 -21.46 10.22
N SER A 450 34.07 -20.84 11.25
CA SER A 450 33.47 -19.69 11.94
C SER A 450 34.27 -18.42 11.67
N LYS A 451 33.64 -17.26 11.60
CA LYS A 451 34.32 -16.01 11.40
C LYS A 451 33.91 -14.93 12.42
N PHE A 452 34.84 -14.04 12.65
CA PHE A 452 34.57 -12.70 13.19
C PHE A 452 34.89 -11.65 12.14
N GLU A 453 34.04 -10.65 11.99
CA GLU A 453 34.23 -9.51 11.09
C GLU A 453 33.90 -8.20 11.81
N LEU A 454 34.80 -7.24 11.70
CA LEU A 454 34.61 -5.87 12.14
C LEU A 454 34.81 -4.94 10.94
N GLY A 455 33.79 -4.21 10.52
CA GLY A 455 33.87 -3.44 9.29
C GLY A 455 33.14 -2.10 9.32
N GLY A 456 33.46 -1.30 8.31
CA GLY A 456 32.78 -0.07 8.00
C GLY A 456 32.42 -0.03 6.51
N ARG A 457 31.28 0.61 6.20
CA ARG A 457 30.88 0.92 4.82
C ARG A 457 30.47 2.39 4.75
N PHE A 458 31.17 3.14 3.94
CA PHE A 458 30.98 4.56 3.74
C PHE A 458 30.54 4.77 2.30
N SER A 459 29.34 5.29 2.09
CA SER A 459 28.80 5.47 0.74
C SER A 459 28.38 6.90 0.49
N LEU A 460 28.63 7.37 -0.72
CA LEU A 460 28.23 8.66 -1.23
C LEU A 460 27.34 8.42 -2.46
N ASN A 461 26.05 8.54 -2.31
CA ASN A 461 25.05 8.21 -3.33
C ASN A 461 24.47 9.48 -3.95
N ARG A 462 24.12 9.40 -5.22
CA ARG A 462 23.40 10.45 -5.93
C ARG A 462 22.33 9.87 -6.84
N LYS A 463 21.12 10.37 -6.71
CA LYS A 463 20.05 10.09 -7.66
C LYS A 463 20.23 10.96 -8.89
N ILE A 464 20.53 10.32 -10.02
CA ILE A 464 20.69 10.99 -11.32
C ILE A 464 19.29 11.26 -11.93
N THR A 465 18.40 10.28 -11.81
CA THR A 465 16.97 10.38 -12.15
C THR A 465 16.12 9.84 -11.00
N GLU A 466 14.79 9.82 -11.16
CA GLU A 466 13.90 9.20 -10.17
C GLU A 466 14.10 7.68 -10.07
N HIS A 467 14.63 7.07 -11.13
CA HIS A 467 14.79 5.63 -11.27
C HIS A 467 16.25 5.17 -11.27
N TYR A 468 17.22 6.08 -11.35
CA TYR A 468 18.64 5.72 -11.46
C TYR A 468 19.47 6.40 -10.39
N GLU A 469 20.14 5.59 -9.59
CA GLU A 469 21.04 6.00 -8.50
C GLU A 469 22.45 5.43 -8.74
N VAL A 470 23.46 6.25 -8.48
CA VAL A 470 24.88 5.87 -8.53
C VAL A 470 25.51 6.19 -7.18
N GLY A 471 26.35 5.30 -6.68
CA GLY A 471 27.07 5.46 -5.42
C GLY A 471 28.56 5.17 -5.57
N LEU A 472 29.37 5.92 -4.81
CA LEU A 472 30.77 5.61 -4.53
C LEU A 472 30.83 5.02 -3.12
N VAL A 473 31.51 3.91 -2.96
CA VAL A 473 31.57 3.18 -1.69
C VAL A 473 33.01 2.93 -1.29
N TYR A 474 33.31 3.12 -0.01
CA TYR A 474 34.57 2.69 0.62
C TYR A 474 34.23 1.71 1.74
N SER A 475 34.85 0.52 1.74
CA SER A 475 34.51 -0.56 2.66
C SER A 475 35.78 -1.18 3.29
N PRO A 476 36.28 -0.63 4.40
CA PRO A 476 37.34 -1.26 5.20
C PRO A 476 36.72 -2.29 6.14
N ARG A 477 37.34 -3.49 6.24
CA ARG A 477 36.95 -4.53 7.19
C ARG A 477 38.14 -5.40 7.61
N HIS A 478 38.10 -5.84 8.84
CA HIS A 478 38.98 -6.87 9.38
C HIS A 478 38.22 -8.17 9.50
N VAL A 479 38.76 -9.24 9.00
CA VAL A 479 38.19 -10.60 9.02
C VAL A 479 39.14 -11.53 9.75
N GLU A 480 38.61 -12.37 10.62
CA GLU A 480 39.31 -13.41 11.35
C GLU A 480 38.51 -14.71 11.30
N ILE A 481 39.10 -15.76 10.78
CA ILE A 481 38.55 -17.11 10.82
C ILE A 481 38.94 -17.72 12.17
N THR A 482 37.96 -17.88 13.06
CA THR A 482 38.17 -18.25 14.47
C THR A 482 38.17 -19.76 14.69
N SER A 483 37.55 -20.53 13.79
CA SER A 483 37.49 -22.00 13.83
C SER A 483 37.32 -22.49 12.40
N ALA A 484 38.01 -23.58 12.05
CA ALA A 484 37.87 -24.19 10.73
C ALA A 484 38.12 -25.71 10.77
N THR A 485 37.27 -26.44 10.06
CA THR A 485 37.42 -27.88 9.79
C THR A 485 37.81 -28.16 8.33
N ILE A 486 37.76 -27.12 7.49
CA ILE A 486 38.17 -27.15 6.09
C ILE A 486 39.72 -27.31 5.99
N ASP A 487 40.18 -28.00 4.96
CA ASP A 487 41.62 -28.13 4.66
C ASP A 487 42.26 -26.72 4.62
N PRO A 488 43.34 -26.47 5.41
CA PRO A 488 44.02 -25.18 5.44
C PRO A 488 44.46 -24.67 4.06
N ALA A 489 44.78 -25.57 3.13
CA ALA A 489 45.15 -25.21 1.75
C ALA A 489 44.01 -24.57 0.96
N LEU A 490 42.75 -24.79 1.39
CA LEU A 490 41.53 -24.24 0.75
C LEU A 490 40.99 -23.02 1.48
N LEU A 491 41.44 -22.72 2.70
CA LEU A 491 40.97 -21.56 3.47
C LEU A 491 41.50 -20.23 2.93
N GLY A 492 42.77 -20.21 2.49
CA GLY A 492 43.52 -18.98 2.27
C GLY A 492 43.90 -18.31 3.60
N ASP A 493 44.12 -17.00 3.59
CA ASP A 493 44.46 -16.24 4.79
C ASP A 493 43.30 -16.28 5.79
N THR A 494 43.62 -16.52 7.05
CA THR A 494 42.63 -16.66 8.13
C THR A 494 42.47 -15.39 8.96
N SER A 495 43.35 -14.40 8.83
CA SER A 495 43.25 -13.11 9.49
C SER A 495 43.84 -12.07 8.55
N TYR A 496 43.02 -11.13 8.13
CA TYR A 496 43.42 -10.12 7.15
C TYR A 496 42.55 -8.85 7.25
N PHE A 497 43.11 -7.75 6.74
CA PHE A 497 42.40 -6.50 6.56
C PHE A 497 42.13 -6.24 5.07
N VAL A 498 40.88 -6.03 4.71
CA VAL A 498 40.47 -5.66 3.35
C VAL A 498 39.95 -4.21 3.34
N SER A 499 40.53 -3.44 2.44
CA SER A 499 40.07 -2.09 2.14
C SER A 499 39.72 -2.04 0.66
N SER A 500 38.46 -1.73 0.35
CA SER A 500 37.98 -1.64 -1.03
C SER A 500 37.30 -0.32 -1.32
N ILE A 501 37.44 0.16 -2.56
CA ILE A 501 36.70 1.28 -3.12
C ILE A 501 35.87 0.75 -4.30
N GLY A 502 34.60 1.16 -4.37
CA GLY A 502 33.71 0.61 -5.38
C GLY A 502 32.66 1.58 -5.86
N ILE A 503 32.01 1.20 -6.96
CA ILE A 503 30.88 1.91 -7.56
C ILE A 503 29.66 1.01 -7.46
N THR A 504 28.53 1.59 -7.04
CA THR A 504 27.23 0.94 -7.05
C THR A 504 26.30 1.63 -8.01
N GLN A 505 25.45 0.85 -8.68
CA GLN A 505 24.43 1.37 -9.59
C GLN A 505 23.13 0.64 -9.33
N THR A 506 22.03 1.39 -9.27
CA THR A 506 20.68 0.86 -9.16
C THR A 506 19.79 1.57 -10.16
N LEU A 507 19.15 0.80 -11.04
CA LEU A 507 18.10 1.25 -11.94
C LEU A 507 16.80 0.51 -11.60
N ASP A 508 15.83 1.23 -11.03
CA ASP A 508 14.52 0.67 -10.63
C ASP A 508 13.40 1.29 -11.48
N LEU A 509 12.90 0.52 -12.43
CA LEU A 509 11.81 0.87 -13.33
C LEU A 509 10.49 0.17 -12.95
N ARG A 510 10.37 -0.33 -11.73
CA ARG A 510 9.15 -0.99 -11.28
C ARG A 510 8.05 0.01 -11.00
N LYS A 511 6.85 -0.35 -11.43
CA LYS A 511 5.60 0.29 -10.97
C LYS A 511 5.11 -0.49 -9.74
N ASN A 512 4.74 0.20 -8.67
CA ASN A 512 4.20 -0.38 -7.43
C ASN A 512 5.07 -1.51 -6.83
N PRO A 513 6.32 -1.24 -6.43
CA PRO A 513 7.29 -2.27 -6.05
C PRO A 513 6.89 -3.13 -4.84
N LEU A 514 5.90 -2.70 -4.04
CA LEU A 514 5.48 -3.39 -2.81
C LEU A 514 4.25 -4.30 -2.98
N VAL A 515 3.34 -4.00 -3.91
CA VAL A 515 2.04 -4.69 -3.97
C VAL A 515 1.96 -5.68 -5.13
N ALA A 516 2.31 -5.25 -6.32
CA ALA A 516 2.34 -6.07 -7.52
C ALA A 516 3.44 -5.52 -8.42
N PRO A 517 4.69 -5.94 -8.22
CA PRO A 517 5.80 -5.39 -9.00
C PRO A 517 5.59 -5.68 -10.48
N ARG A 518 5.70 -4.64 -11.28
CA ARG A 518 5.71 -4.71 -12.73
C ARG A 518 6.83 -3.85 -13.26
N GLY A 519 7.75 -4.43 -13.98
CA GLY A 519 8.88 -3.72 -14.54
C GLY A 519 10.22 -4.39 -14.22
N PHE A 520 11.26 -3.60 -14.25
CA PHE A 520 12.64 -4.05 -14.29
C PHE A 520 13.45 -3.42 -13.16
N VAL A 521 14.34 -4.19 -12.56
CA VAL A 521 15.37 -3.73 -11.62
C VAL A 521 16.73 -4.23 -12.09
N PHE A 522 17.69 -3.36 -12.09
CA PHE A 522 19.09 -3.68 -12.29
C PHE A 522 19.92 -3.10 -11.15
N ASP A 523 20.69 -3.95 -10.50
CA ASP A 523 21.68 -3.56 -9.48
C ASP A 523 23.04 -4.07 -9.91
N SER A 524 24.08 -3.27 -9.77
CA SER A 524 25.46 -3.70 -9.96
C SER A 524 26.39 -3.05 -8.96
N THR A 525 27.44 -3.79 -8.60
CA THR A 525 28.56 -3.31 -7.81
C THR A 525 29.87 -3.71 -8.47
N ALA A 526 30.85 -2.84 -8.38
CA ALA A 526 32.23 -3.15 -8.79
C ALA A 526 33.17 -2.55 -7.75
N ASP A 527 33.92 -3.39 -7.04
CA ASP A 527 34.80 -3.04 -5.95
C ASP A 527 36.26 -3.43 -6.31
N LEU A 528 37.18 -2.55 -6.02
CA LEU A 528 38.60 -2.75 -6.12
C LEU A 528 39.20 -2.74 -4.71
N ALA A 529 39.72 -3.85 -4.27
CA ALA A 529 40.60 -3.97 -3.11
C ALA A 529 42.06 -3.96 -3.56
N THR A 530 42.88 -3.12 -2.94
CA THR A 530 44.29 -3.02 -3.31
C THR A 530 45.13 -2.52 -2.15
N SER A 531 46.36 -2.97 -2.10
CA SER A 531 47.41 -2.55 -1.15
C SER A 531 47.63 -1.03 -1.15
N THR A 532 47.39 -0.35 -2.27
CA THR A 532 47.49 1.11 -2.40
C THR A 532 46.57 1.85 -1.43
N ILE A 533 45.43 1.27 -1.08
CA ILE A 533 44.46 1.84 -0.13
C ILE A 533 44.44 1.10 1.21
N GLY A 534 45.51 0.34 1.50
CA GLY A 534 45.72 -0.34 2.76
C GLY A 534 45.12 -1.75 2.86
N SER A 535 44.70 -2.37 1.76
CA SER A 535 44.22 -3.76 1.75
C SER A 535 45.41 -4.72 1.80
N GLU A 536 45.25 -5.81 2.51
CA GLU A 536 46.24 -6.95 2.50
C GLU A 536 45.93 -7.92 1.35
N LEU A 537 44.78 -7.76 0.69
CA LEU A 537 44.37 -8.57 -0.47
C LEU A 537 44.14 -7.66 -1.67
N ASP A 538 44.62 -8.09 -2.85
CA ASP A 538 44.45 -7.36 -4.11
C ASP A 538 43.51 -8.15 -5.04
N PHE A 539 42.30 -7.61 -5.23
CA PHE A 539 41.30 -8.22 -6.12
C PHE A 539 40.29 -7.21 -6.67
N ILE A 540 39.64 -7.56 -7.77
CA ILE A 540 38.45 -6.90 -8.27
C ILE A 540 37.23 -7.82 -8.01
N ARG A 541 36.20 -7.29 -7.40
CA ARG A 541 34.92 -7.97 -7.27
C ARG A 541 33.87 -7.21 -8.04
N ALA A 542 33.13 -7.88 -8.93
CA ALA A 542 31.99 -7.32 -9.62
C ALA A 542 30.79 -8.23 -9.49
N THR A 543 29.62 -7.65 -9.22
CA THR A 543 28.33 -8.36 -9.19
C THR A 543 27.29 -7.60 -9.97
N ALA A 544 26.40 -8.33 -10.64
CA ALA A 544 25.23 -7.77 -11.32
C ALA A 544 24.00 -8.61 -11.01
N ARG A 545 22.88 -7.95 -10.82
CA ARG A 545 21.57 -8.55 -10.63
C ARG A 545 20.55 -7.86 -11.53
N VAL A 546 19.76 -8.66 -12.21
CA VAL A 546 18.62 -8.22 -13.01
C VAL A 546 17.38 -8.94 -12.51
N SER A 547 16.32 -8.22 -12.29
CA SER A 547 15.01 -8.80 -11.98
C SER A 547 13.93 -8.14 -12.87
N TYR A 548 13.10 -8.96 -13.49
CA TYR A 548 11.99 -8.51 -14.32
C TYR A 548 10.69 -9.13 -13.85
N TYR A 549 9.68 -8.30 -13.65
CA TYR A 549 8.38 -8.70 -13.13
C TYR A 549 7.29 -8.39 -14.14
N LEU A 550 6.54 -9.40 -14.53
CA LEU A 550 5.39 -9.31 -15.42
C LEU A 550 4.11 -9.62 -14.63
N SER A 551 3.45 -8.56 -14.17
CA SER A 551 2.12 -8.66 -13.58
C SER A 551 1.07 -8.68 -14.67
N PHE A 552 0.10 -9.58 -14.56
CA PHE A 552 -1.06 -9.68 -15.46
C PHE A 552 -2.21 -8.76 -15.01
N ALA A 553 -2.08 -8.06 -13.88
CA ALA A 553 -3.04 -7.06 -13.47
C ALA A 553 -3.14 -5.95 -14.51
N PRO A 554 -4.36 -5.52 -14.91
CA PRO A 554 -4.50 -4.36 -15.80
C PRO A 554 -3.92 -3.12 -15.10
N GLU A 555 -3.35 -2.22 -15.90
CA GLU A 555 -3.01 -0.91 -15.35
C GLU A 555 -4.30 -0.24 -14.86
N PRO A 556 -4.29 0.40 -13.67
CA PRO A 556 -5.43 1.17 -13.22
C PRO A 556 -5.64 2.30 -14.23
N VAL A 557 -6.58 2.11 -15.14
CA VAL A 557 -7.04 3.16 -16.03
C VAL A 557 -7.87 4.08 -15.15
N ALA A 558 -7.34 5.24 -14.82
CA ALA A 558 -8.08 6.30 -14.16
C ALA A 558 -9.09 6.89 -15.17
N LEU A 559 -10.15 6.16 -15.46
CA LEU A 559 -11.26 6.64 -16.27
C LEU A 559 -12.52 5.85 -15.91
N PHE A 560 -13.59 6.59 -15.72
CA PHE A 560 -14.97 6.18 -15.66
C PHE A 560 -15.28 5.11 -16.72
N GLY A 561 -14.94 3.87 -16.45
CA GLY A 561 -15.28 2.71 -17.23
C GLY A 561 -16.06 1.78 -16.33
N GLU A 562 -17.20 1.31 -16.80
CA GLU A 562 -17.91 0.20 -16.18
C GLU A 562 -16.90 -0.88 -15.86
N GLU A 563 -16.78 -1.27 -14.59
CA GLU A 563 -16.15 -2.53 -14.25
C GLU A 563 -17.01 -3.63 -14.86
N MET A 564 -16.65 -4.06 -16.07
CA MET A 564 -17.21 -5.26 -16.66
C MET A 564 -16.97 -6.38 -15.65
N GLU A 565 -18.02 -7.11 -15.30
CA GLU A 565 -17.96 -8.21 -14.35
C GLU A 565 -16.94 -9.25 -14.87
N LYS A 566 -15.72 -9.17 -14.31
CA LYS A 566 -14.60 -9.99 -14.75
C LYS A 566 -14.88 -11.44 -14.41
N SER A 567 -14.66 -12.34 -15.35
CA SER A 567 -14.77 -13.77 -15.11
C SER A 567 -13.82 -14.22 -13.99
N PRO A 568 -14.14 -15.31 -13.27
CA PRO A 568 -13.24 -15.84 -12.24
C PRO A 568 -11.83 -16.13 -12.77
N LEU A 569 -11.71 -16.56 -14.03
CA LEU A 569 -10.44 -16.83 -14.69
C LEU A 569 -9.63 -15.52 -14.94
N GLN A 570 -10.30 -14.44 -15.33
CA GLN A 570 -9.64 -13.14 -15.48
C GLN A 570 -9.12 -12.61 -14.13
N LYS A 571 -9.93 -12.69 -13.07
CA LYS A 571 -9.51 -12.32 -11.70
C LYS A 571 -8.32 -13.15 -11.22
N TRP A 572 -8.28 -14.43 -11.59
CA TRP A 572 -7.17 -15.33 -11.26
C TRP A 572 -5.88 -14.91 -11.98
N PHE A 573 -5.94 -14.64 -13.29
CA PHE A 573 -4.78 -14.15 -14.05
C PHE A 573 -4.30 -12.79 -13.57
N GLU A 574 -5.20 -11.85 -13.26
CA GLU A 574 -4.83 -10.52 -12.76
C GLU A 574 -4.04 -10.55 -11.46
N ARG A 575 -4.23 -11.59 -10.63
CA ARG A 575 -3.49 -11.80 -9.40
C ARG A 575 -2.23 -12.65 -9.58
N SER A 576 -1.93 -13.07 -10.79
CA SER A 576 -0.75 -13.87 -11.12
C SER A 576 0.44 -12.98 -11.48
N LEU A 577 1.65 -13.48 -11.21
CA LEU A 577 2.91 -12.79 -11.44
C LEU A 577 3.92 -13.78 -12.05
N LEU A 578 4.57 -13.37 -13.13
CA LEU A 578 5.73 -14.06 -13.68
C LEU A 578 6.98 -13.23 -13.41
N ALA A 579 7.95 -13.80 -12.75
CA ALA A 579 9.18 -13.13 -12.36
C ALA A 579 10.40 -13.85 -12.95
N PHE A 580 11.36 -13.06 -13.42
CA PHE A 580 12.63 -13.52 -13.95
C PHE A 580 13.76 -12.89 -13.14
N GLY A 581 14.72 -13.67 -12.72
CA GLY A 581 15.92 -13.22 -12.03
C GLY A 581 17.17 -13.73 -12.73
N ALA A 582 18.18 -12.89 -12.82
CA ALA A 582 19.52 -13.28 -13.24
C ALA A 582 20.54 -12.59 -12.33
N ARG A 583 21.49 -13.34 -11.83
CA ARG A 583 22.61 -12.84 -11.01
C ARG A 583 23.89 -13.43 -11.54
N SER A 584 24.96 -12.64 -11.54
CA SER A 584 26.30 -13.12 -11.81
C SER A 584 27.30 -12.31 -11.00
N GLY A 585 28.40 -12.93 -10.64
CA GLY A 585 29.47 -12.27 -9.92
C GLY A 585 30.82 -12.93 -10.19
N ILE A 586 31.84 -12.11 -10.15
CA ILE A 586 33.23 -12.49 -10.30
C ILE A 586 34.06 -11.81 -9.21
N VAL A 587 34.97 -12.59 -8.60
CA VAL A 587 36.06 -12.06 -7.78
C VAL A 587 37.37 -12.50 -8.44
N TYR A 588 38.10 -11.53 -8.98
CA TYR A 588 39.32 -11.77 -9.75
C TYR A 588 40.55 -11.32 -8.97
N PRO A 589 41.47 -12.24 -8.57
CA PRO A 589 42.70 -11.88 -7.89
C PRO A 589 43.64 -11.11 -8.83
N LEU A 590 44.19 -9.99 -8.36
CA LEU A 590 45.15 -9.18 -9.11
C LEU A 590 46.57 -9.65 -8.90
N GLU A 591 46.90 -10.18 -7.73
CA GLU A 591 48.19 -10.81 -7.48
C GLU A 591 48.03 -12.33 -7.56
N THR A 592 48.89 -12.96 -8.38
CA THR A 592 49.07 -14.40 -8.38
C THR A 592 50.05 -14.71 -7.27
N GLY A 593 49.56 -15.06 -6.08
CA GLY A 593 50.41 -15.58 -4.99
C GLY A 593 51.24 -16.74 -5.52
N GLY A 594 52.52 -16.56 -5.54
CA GLY A 594 53.45 -17.59 -6.01
C GLY A 594 53.50 -18.73 -5.03
N THR A 595 52.69 -19.73 -5.23
CA THR A 595 52.87 -21.15 -4.88
C THR A 595 51.53 -21.86 -5.03
N GLY A 596 51.16 -22.32 -6.20
CA GLY A 596 50.29 -23.49 -6.41
C GLY A 596 48.97 -23.63 -5.64
N ALA A 597 48.50 -22.63 -4.96
CA ALA A 597 47.19 -22.66 -4.29
C ALA A 597 46.06 -22.65 -5.31
N VAL A 598 45.20 -23.63 -5.25
CA VAL A 598 44.07 -23.84 -6.17
C VAL A 598 43.08 -22.67 -6.16
N LEU A 599 43.09 -21.87 -5.09
CA LEU A 599 42.19 -20.72 -4.90
C LEU A 599 42.99 -19.56 -4.27
N ALA A 600 43.14 -18.47 -5.00
CA ALA A 600 43.96 -17.31 -4.61
C ALA A 600 43.25 -16.36 -3.62
N ILE A 601 41.94 -16.48 -3.45
CA ILE A 601 41.09 -15.60 -2.61
C ILE A 601 40.74 -16.35 -1.30
N PRO A 602 40.85 -15.73 -0.12
CA PRO A 602 40.40 -16.35 1.13
C PRO A 602 38.92 -16.78 1.07
N ILE A 603 38.58 -17.85 1.79
CA ILE A 603 37.26 -18.49 1.70
C ILE A 603 36.09 -17.51 1.94
N ASP A 604 36.24 -16.57 2.86
CA ASP A 604 35.19 -15.59 3.19
C ASP A 604 34.97 -14.56 2.07
N GLU A 605 35.92 -14.36 1.18
CA GLU A 605 35.82 -13.45 0.04
C GLU A 605 35.30 -14.15 -1.23
N ARG A 606 35.09 -15.45 -1.22
CA ARG A 606 34.53 -16.20 -2.35
C ARG A 606 33.01 -16.12 -2.38
N PHE A 607 32.43 -16.44 -3.52
CA PHE A 607 31.00 -16.61 -3.65
C PHE A 607 30.59 -18.02 -3.21
N PHE A 608 29.32 -18.09 -2.75
CA PHE A 608 28.61 -19.33 -2.46
C PHE A 608 27.26 -19.32 -3.14
N SER A 609 26.76 -20.48 -3.53
CA SER A 609 25.49 -20.66 -4.21
C SER A 609 24.74 -21.88 -3.64
N GLY A 610 23.45 -21.99 -3.95
CA GLY A 610 22.48 -22.86 -3.28
C GLY A 610 21.63 -22.04 -2.30
N GLY A 611 20.45 -22.53 -1.99
CA GLY A 611 19.55 -21.90 -1.02
C GLY A 611 18.34 -21.17 -1.58
N SER A 612 17.57 -20.60 -0.69
CA SER A 612 16.22 -20.04 -0.94
C SER A 612 16.18 -18.88 -1.95
N THR A 613 17.32 -18.27 -2.27
CA THR A 613 17.43 -17.11 -3.15
C THR A 613 18.25 -17.34 -4.41
N THR A 614 18.82 -18.52 -4.60
CA THR A 614 19.66 -18.87 -5.74
C THR A 614 19.10 -20.11 -6.47
N VAL A 615 19.67 -21.29 -6.27
CA VAL A 615 19.18 -22.56 -6.85
C VAL A 615 18.54 -23.38 -5.73
N ARG A 616 17.21 -23.37 -5.66
CA ARG A 616 16.41 -23.90 -4.54
C ARG A 616 16.36 -25.43 -4.44
N SER A 617 17.02 -26.14 -5.34
CA SER A 617 17.22 -27.60 -5.21
C SER A 617 18.40 -27.98 -4.34
N PHE A 618 19.20 -27.01 -3.89
CA PHE A 618 20.35 -27.19 -3.00
C PHE A 618 20.09 -26.48 -1.67
N ASP A 619 20.60 -27.02 -0.58
CA ASP A 619 20.67 -26.29 0.69
C ASP A 619 21.55 -25.04 0.57
N GLU A 620 21.49 -24.18 1.58
CA GLU A 620 22.23 -22.91 1.56
C GLU A 620 23.73 -23.16 1.46
N ARG A 621 24.39 -22.58 0.45
CA ARG A 621 25.81 -22.68 0.13
C ARG A 621 26.29 -24.04 -0.43
N GLU A 622 25.41 -25.01 -0.59
CA GLU A 622 25.77 -26.39 -0.99
C GLU A 622 25.96 -26.57 -2.52
N LEU A 623 25.69 -25.56 -3.34
CA LEU A 623 25.99 -25.65 -4.78
C LEU A 623 27.40 -25.18 -5.04
N GLY A 624 28.25 -26.07 -5.53
CA GLY A 624 29.63 -25.75 -5.97
C GLY A 624 30.69 -26.69 -5.45
N PRO A 625 31.97 -26.26 -5.38
CA PRO A 625 33.09 -27.08 -4.93
C PRO A 625 33.01 -27.37 -3.41
N HIS A 626 33.37 -28.60 -3.03
CA HIS A 626 33.48 -29.06 -1.64
C HIS A 626 34.88 -29.55 -1.34
N ASP A 627 35.23 -29.53 -0.08
CA ASP A 627 36.45 -30.22 0.41
C ASP A 627 36.23 -31.74 0.52
N ARG A 628 37.26 -32.47 0.94
CA ARG A 628 37.17 -33.93 1.13
C ARG A 628 36.19 -34.35 2.24
N SER A 629 35.87 -33.46 3.14
CA SER A 629 34.94 -33.67 4.26
C SER A 629 33.49 -33.30 3.91
N GLY A 630 33.26 -32.79 2.71
CA GLY A 630 31.96 -32.37 2.23
C GLY A 630 31.59 -30.91 2.61
N ASN A 631 32.53 -30.11 3.12
CA ASN A 631 32.27 -28.73 3.43
C ASN A 631 32.36 -27.85 2.17
N PRO A 632 31.45 -26.88 1.95
CA PRO A 632 31.52 -25.98 0.80
C PRO A 632 32.70 -25.01 0.91
N VAL A 633 33.47 -24.90 -0.16
CA VAL A 633 34.70 -24.08 -0.21
C VAL A 633 34.52 -22.80 -1.05
N GLY A 634 33.35 -22.62 -1.66
CA GLY A 634 33.04 -21.46 -2.48
C GLY A 634 33.75 -21.43 -3.83
N GLY A 635 33.53 -20.36 -4.59
CA GLY A 635 34.13 -20.16 -5.91
C GLY A 635 34.32 -18.66 -6.23
N GLU A 636 35.06 -18.40 -7.29
CA GLU A 636 35.42 -17.05 -7.71
C GLU A 636 34.46 -16.48 -8.76
N PHE A 637 33.65 -17.35 -9.41
CA PHE A 637 32.65 -16.94 -10.38
C PHE A 637 31.35 -17.72 -10.16
N PHE A 638 30.23 -17.02 -10.23
CA PHE A 638 28.91 -17.66 -10.22
C PHE A 638 27.93 -17.01 -11.21
N THR A 639 26.95 -17.80 -11.64
CA THR A 639 25.76 -17.34 -12.36
C THR A 639 24.54 -18.06 -11.80
N THR A 640 23.43 -17.33 -11.64
CA THR A 640 22.13 -17.88 -11.24
C THR A 640 21.04 -17.27 -12.09
N LEU A 641 20.16 -18.13 -12.60
CA LEU A 641 18.98 -17.77 -13.38
C LEU A 641 17.74 -18.34 -12.69
N ASN A 642 16.72 -17.54 -12.53
CA ASN A 642 15.49 -17.94 -11.85
C ASN A 642 14.28 -17.53 -12.69
N VAL A 643 13.29 -18.42 -12.79
CA VAL A 643 11.96 -18.13 -13.35
C VAL A 643 10.92 -18.63 -12.36
N GLU A 644 10.02 -17.77 -11.94
CA GLU A 644 8.97 -18.11 -10.98
C GLU A 644 7.61 -17.60 -11.48
N TYR A 645 6.62 -18.49 -11.49
CA TYR A 645 5.23 -18.14 -11.74
C TYR A 645 4.42 -18.29 -10.45
N THR A 646 3.87 -17.19 -9.97
CA THR A 646 3.05 -17.12 -8.75
C THR A 646 1.59 -16.91 -9.14
N PHE A 647 0.67 -17.66 -8.53
CA PHE A 647 -0.76 -17.66 -8.84
C PHE A 647 -1.62 -17.78 -7.57
N PRO A 648 -2.85 -17.21 -7.56
CA PRO A 648 -3.72 -17.27 -6.38
C PRO A 648 -4.26 -18.68 -6.16
N LEU A 649 -4.26 -19.12 -4.90
CA LEU A 649 -4.91 -20.37 -4.45
C LEU A 649 -6.18 -20.04 -3.68
N TYR A 650 -6.07 -19.41 -2.52
CA TYR A 650 -7.22 -19.07 -1.67
C TYR A 650 -6.93 -17.85 -0.81
N GLY A 651 -7.79 -16.83 -0.87
CA GLY A 651 -7.59 -15.58 -0.13
C GLY A 651 -6.24 -14.92 -0.46
N GLU A 652 -5.39 -14.73 0.56
CA GLU A 652 -4.03 -14.20 0.43
C GLU A 652 -2.96 -15.29 0.22
N LEU A 653 -3.36 -16.56 0.19
CA LEU A 653 -2.46 -17.67 -0.08
C LEU A 653 -2.26 -17.82 -1.59
N LEU A 654 -1.00 -17.82 -2.01
CA LEU A 654 -0.57 -17.99 -3.38
C LEU A 654 0.24 -19.28 -3.52
N GLY A 655 0.11 -19.94 -4.66
CA GLY A 655 1.01 -20.99 -5.11
C GLY A 655 2.12 -20.39 -5.96
N ALA A 656 3.29 -21.05 -5.98
CA ALA A 656 4.37 -20.73 -6.88
C ALA A 656 4.93 -22.02 -7.50
N VAL A 657 5.33 -21.93 -8.77
CA VAL A 657 6.15 -22.93 -9.44
C VAL A 657 7.38 -22.22 -10.00
N PHE A 658 8.53 -22.89 -9.94
CA PHE A 658 9.76 -22.25 -10.33
C PHE A 658 10.74 -23.21 -11.01
N VAL A 659 11.62 -22.61 -11.79
CA VAL A 659 12.80 -23.24 -12.38
C VAL A 659 14.00 -22.36 -12.09
N ASP A 660 15.01 -22.93 -11.49
CA ASP A 660 16.27 -22.30 -11.18
C ASP A 660 17.39 -22.97 -11.96
N ALA A 661 18.39 -22.20 -12.37
CA ALA A 661 19.63 -22.73 -12.93
C ALA A 661 20.79 -21.91 -12.40
N GLY A 662 21.92 -22.54 -12.12
CA GLY A 662 23.09 -21.81 -11.67
C GLY A 662 24.35 -22.69 -11.59
N ASN A 663 25.46 -22.00 -11.51
CA ASN A 663 26.77 -22.61 -11.29
C ASN A 663 27.60 -21.82 -10.29
N LEU A 664 28.64 -22.43 -9.79
CA LEU A 664 29.69 -21.81 -8.99
C LEU A 664 31.02 -22.41 -9.40
N LEU A 665 31.83 -21.61 -10.05
CA LEU A 665 33.13 -22.05 -10.59
C LEU A 665 34.28 -21.62 -9.69
N PRO A 666 35.27 -22.49 -9.47
CA PRO A 666 36.37 -22.21 -8.55
C PRO A 666 37.34 -21.13 -9.03
N ASP A 667 37.48 -20.92 -10.35
CA ASP A 667 38.45 -20.00 -10.94
C ASP A 667 37.80 -18.92 -11.81
N ALA A 668 38.06 -17.67 -11.46
CA ALA A 668 37.58 -16.49 -12.20
C ALA A 668 38.22 -16.34 -13.61
N ARG A 669 39.31 -17.02 -13.91
CA ARG A 669 39.97 -16.95 -15.22
C ARG A 669 39.22 -17.73 -16.31
N SER A 670 38.28 -18.59 -15.90
CA SER A 670 37.47 -19.39 -16.81
C SER A 670 35.99 -19.16 -16.53
N PRO A 671 35.49 -17.90 -16.65
CA PRO A 671 34.08 -17.60 -16.40
C PRO A 671 33.24 -18.19 -17.52
N GLY A 672 32.04 -18.69 -17.19
CA GLY A 672 31.14 -19.26 -18.18
C GLY A 672 29.87 -19.85 -17.62
N LEU A 673 29.12 -20.49 -18.49
CA LEU A 673 27.90 -21.22 -18.12
C LEU A 673 28.11 -22.73 -18.06
N ASP A 674 29.36 -23.12 -17.89
CA ASP A 674 29.71 -24.52 -17.71
C ASP A 674 29.21 -25.04 -16.37
N ASP A 675 28.89 -26.33 -16.32
CA ASP A 675 28.46 -26.99 -15.11
C ASP A 675 27.17 -26.41 -14.44
N LEU A 676 26.22 -25.94 -15.25
CA LEU A 676 24.93 -25.49 -14.76
C LEU A 676 24.18 -26.62 -14.04
N ARG A 677 23.77 -26.32 -12.82
CA ARG A 677 22.87 -27.16 -12.01
C ARG A 677 21.45 -26.58 -12.07
N TYR A 678 20.47 -27.45 -11.98
CA TYR A 678 19.07 -27.07 -12.13
C TYR A 678 18.25 -27.40 -10.90
N GLY A 679 17.24 -26.62 -10.66
CA GLY A 679 16.21 -26.85 -9.66
C GLY A 679 14.83 -26.61 -10.24
N ILE A 680 13.93 -27.56 -10.03
CA ILE A 680 12.52 -27.40 -10.40
C ILE A 680 11.72 -27.58 -9.11
N GLY A 681 10.77 -26.69 -8.84
CA GLY A 681 10.07 -26.79 -7.59
C GLY A 681 8.74 -26.08 -7.54
N ALA A 682 8.10 -26.26 -6.40
CA ALA A 682 6.87 -25.58 -6.07
C ALA A 682 6.93 -25.00 -4.64
N GLY A 683 6.10 -24.04 -4.39
CA GLY A 683 6.06 -23.40 -3.08
C GLY A 683 4.74 -22.72 -2.78
N LEU A 684 4.61 -22.27 -1.55
CA LEU A 684 3.52 -21.47 -1.04
C LEU A 684 4.02 -20.07 -0.68
N ARG A 685 3.17 -19.10 -0.91
CA ARG A 685 3.41 -17.69 -0.58
C ARG A 685 2.23 -17.17 0.24
N TYR A 686 2.50 -16.48 1.32
CA TYR A 686 1.46 -15.78 2.07
C TYR A 686 1.86 -14.32 2.21
N ASN A 687 1.07 -13.42 1.59
CA ASN A 687 1.39 -12.01 1.57
C ASN A 687 1.09 -11.35 2.90
N LEU A 688 2.13 -10.78 3.51
CA LEU A 688 2.02 -9.88 4.66
C LEU A 688 2.33 -8.43 4.22
N PRO A 689 1.88 -7.41 4.96
CA PRO A 689 2.20 -6.01 4.65
C PRO A 689 3.69 -5.69 4.58
N ILE A 690 4.53 -6.50 5.22
CA ILE A 690 5.99 -6.36 5.30
C ILE A 690 6.75 -7.27 4.32
N GLY A 691 6.06 -8.08 3.53
CA GLY A 691 6.61 -9.01 2.55
C GLY A 691 6.05 -10.42 2.67
N PRO A 692 6.15 -11.25 1.62
CA PRO A 692 5.61 -12.61 1.64
C PRO A 692 6.41 -13.55 2.55
N ILE A 693 5.71 -14.43 3.26
CA ILE A 693 6.28 -15.67 3.81
C ILE A 693 6.33 -16.68 2.67
N ARG A 694 7.44 -17.38 2.55
CA ARG A 694 7.70 -18.37 1.50
C ARG A 694 8.05 -19.72 2.09
N LEU A 695 7.47 -20.74 1.48
CA LEU A 695 7.74 -22.14 1.75
C LEU A 695 8.00 -22.83 0.41
N ASP A 696 9.25 -23.20 0.14
CA ASP A 696 9.67 -23.76 -1.13
C ASP A 696 10.22 -25.16 -0.97
N TYR A 697 9.94 -26.03 -1.93
CA TYR A 697 10.62 -27.29 -2.12
C TYR A 697 11.14 -27.37 -3.55
N GLY A 698 12.47 -27.44 -3.67
CA GLY A 698 13.15 -27.58 -4.95
C GLY A 698 13.72 -29.01 -5.11
N VAL A 699 13.58 -29.56 -6.30
CA VAL A 699 14.11 -30.88 -6.68
C VAL A 699 15.22 -30.69 -7.67
N ASN A 700 16.33 -31.40 -7.45
CA ASN A 700 17.43 -31.50 -8.39
C ASN A 700 17.10 -32.62 -9.41
N PRO A 701 16.84 -32.30 -10.69
CA PRO A 701 16.45 -33.31 -11.67
C PRO A 701 17.57 -34.25 -12.10
N SER A 702 18.83 -33.90 -11.77
CA SER A 702 20.01 -34.70 -12.14
C SER A 702 21.08 -34.59 -11.05
N PRO A 703 20.81 -35.17 -9.84
CA PRO A 703 21.76 -35.10 -8.73
C PRO A 703 23.02 -35.91 -9.03
N ARG A 704 24.17 -35.40 -8.60
CA ARG A 704 25.44 -36.15 -8.53
C ARG A 704 25.41 -37.04 -7.30
N ALA A 705 26.43 -37.92 -7.22
CA ALA A 705 26.51 -38.92 -6.13
C ALA A 705 26.61 -38.28 -4.73
N ASP A 706 27.14 -37.07 -4.66
CA ASP A 706 27.36 -36.25 -3.46
C ASP A 706 26.30 -35.18 -3.23
N GLU A 707 25.31 -35.06 -4.15
CA GLU A 707 24.27 -34.05 -4.06
C GLU A 707 22.95 -34.60 -3.53
N ALA A 708 22.23 -33.82 -2.78
CA ALA A 708 20.88 -34.14 -2.34
C ALA A 708 19.88 -34.13 -3.51
N PHE A 709 18.85 -34.97 -3.42
CA PHE A 709 17.74 -35.00 -4.39
C PHE A 709 16.96 -33.71 -4.43
N GLY A 710 16.89 -32.96 -3.31
CA GLY A 710 16.20 -31.68 -3.22
C GLY A 710 16.31 -31.07 -1.84
N ALA A 711 15.90 -29.83 -1.73
CA ALA A 711 15.97 -29.04 -0.50
C ALA A 711 14.68 -28.32 -0.19
N PHE A 712 14.43 -28.12 1.10
CA PHE A 712 13.27 -27.42 1.64
C PHE A 712 13.69 -26.08 2.24
N HIS A 713 13.02 -24.99 1.83
CA HIS A 713 13.35 -23.67 2.28
C HIS A 713 12.13 -22.97 2.91
N PHE A 714 12.35 -22.42 4.08
CA PHE A 714 11.46 -21.46 4.69
C PHE A 714 12.17 -20.09 4.71
N SER A 715 11.53 -19.07 4.16
CA SER A 715 12.14 -17.76 4.07
C SER A 715 11.09 -16.64 4.09
N PHE A 716 11.57 -15.42 4.37
CA PHE A 716 10.77 -14.20 4.37
C PHE A 716 11.26 -13.26 3.26
N GLY A 717 10.31 -12.61 2.54
CA GLY A 717 10.63 -11.69 1.46
C GLY A 717 10.54 -12.31 0.06
N PHE A 718 10.91 -11.51 -0.95
CA PHE A 718 10.91 -11.96 -2.36
C PHE A 718 12.10 -12.85 -2.67
N ALA A 719 11.95 -13.73 -3.66
CA ALA A 719 12.99 -14.68 -4.02
C ALA A 719 14.23 -14.02 -4.65
N PHE A 720 14.07 -12.97 -5.41
CA PHE A 720 15.12 -12.27 -6.15
C PHE A 720 14.73 -10.82 -6.49
#